data_f0b81e16d8cdace4258339b627fbe377
#
_entry.id   f0b81e16d8cdace4258339b627fbe377
#
_cell.length_a   1.000
_cell.length_b   1.000
_cell.length_c   1.000
_cell.angle_alpha   90.00
_cell.angle_beta   90.00
_cell.angle_gamma   90.00
#
_symmetry.space_group_name_H-M   'P 1'
#
loop_
_entity.id
_entity.type
_entity.pdbx_description
1 polymer ?
#
loop_
_entity_poly.entity_id
_entity_poly.type
_entity_poly.pdbx_seq_one_letter_code
_entity_poly.pdbx_strand_id
1 'polypeptide(L)'
;MYGAAAAVVATATIGTIAVASPGLLGAPGTAAPGSASTLQEQFASAAREFDVPQSVLMAVSYRQTRWESHDGQPSVTGAYNVMGLTKVDPEDIAEDSTESLAHLLNGAGDPALDKKFDEKKVLAALRKKAVDTGDPKLHTLDKAAELIDGSTDSVQKNSAESIRAGAALLADYQKQAGAELSDDPGAWYPAVARYSQSDRKGADLFAQRVFESIRTGEAEVTADGEQVVLPANPSVEPVGPSNVPLAASFASTTATPAVECPSSVACTFIPAVYTEDDGNYNIASRTANGTGGFDVRQIVIHDTEGGHDGTVNVFQTPGSLASAHYIVRADGRVTQMVETKNEAYHANNKTINMHSLGIEHEGYAIKGDAGWYTEPQYESSATLVKFLAAKYNIPLDREHVIGHDEAPSVLDHLTQDHWDAGPFWDWNHFMQLLGAPTGAGGAGGLLQAGQLVRIVPPFTSANQQAMKYREKVGETTVVKTTVPLPVNFGYLYSEPVADQTKALTDPYFTENWQYGSNWANKVTAGSTHVVADVRSNWTAVWYGGKKAWFYNPGGQYTSVVGVKNAVTAKDGATSVPVYGRAYPEDGAYAGTGVPVQTNNNASLTKYSLPAGQLYTKAGDPVKGDYYYSAYNKDGIRVAGTTNVFIPIRYNHRLAYVKASDVKEVATKPAVTATDRNNVIARDKDGVLWQYQGSGSGSAPFLTKYRVGPGWQVYNAITPMTTLRADGVGDLVARDKDGVLWYYKGTGNPSVPFKTRLKVGGGWNAYSKLLGVGDMNADGRPDLIARDTTGVLWMYKNTGASPNPFATRVRVGGGWNTYNELIATGDLDKDGKPDLIARDTTGALWMYKNTGASPNPYATRAKVGGGWGVYNVMVGPGDLDKDGRPDLIARDTTGALWFYKNTNGYPNPYATRVSIGGGWGVYNLIV
;
A
#
# COMPACT_ATOMS: atom_id res chain seq x y z
N MET A 1 -36.97 34.09 -2.80
CA MET A 1 -35.88 34.52 -1.89
C MET A 1 -34.78 33.51 -2.12
N TYR A 2 -33.75 33.93 -2.81
CA TYR A 2 -32.61 33.09 -3.18
C TYR A 2 -31.62 33.06 -1.99
N GLY A 3 -31.27 31.89 -1.54
CA GLY A 3 -30.17 31.67 -0.61
C GLY A 3 -28.97 31.09 -1.36
N ALA A 4 -27.90 31.88 -1.44
CA ALA A 4 -26.65 31.48 -2.10
C ALA A 4 -25.88 30.49 -1.23
N ALA A 5 -25.57 29.33 -1.78
CA ALA A 5 -24.62 28.39 -1.20
C ALA A 5 -23.19 28.83 -1.60
N ALA A 6 -22.39 29.17 -0.62
CA ALA A 6 -20.97 29.48 -0.80
C ALA A 6 -20.20 28.17 -1.00
N ALA A 7 -19.57 28.03 -2.16
CA ALA A 7 -18.59 26.99 -2.43
C ALA A 7 -17.31 27.28 -1.66
N VAL A 8 -16.93 26.41 -0.74
CA VAL A 8 -15.62 26.44 -0.10
C VAL A 8 -14.64 25.80 -1.06
N VAL A 9 -13.82 26.58 -1.70
CA VAL A 9 -12.64 26.12 -2.45
C VAL A 9 -11.57 25.79 -1.41
N ALA A 10 -11.32 24.52 -1.18
CA ALA A 10 -10.18 24.06 -0.42
C ALA A 10 -8.93 24.20 -1.32
N THR A 11 -8.19 25.27 -1.14
CA THR A 11 -6.83 25.39 -1.67
C THR A 11 -5.94 24.43 -0.91
N ALA A 12 -5.52 23.36 -1.56
CA ALA A 12 -4.43 22.52 -1.10
C ALA A 12 -3.13 23.36 -1.13
N THR A 13 -2.69 23.80 0.03
CA THR A 13 -1.35 24.35 0.21
C THR A 13 -0.35 23.21 0.05
N ILE A 14 0.30 23.15 -1.10
CA ILE A 14 1.52 22.38 -1.31
C ILE A 14 2.56 22.99 -0.36
N GLY A 15 2.95 22.19 0.66
CA GLY A 15 4.02 22.56 1.55
C GLY A 15 5.33 22.62 0.78
N THR A 16 5.81 23.84 0.54
CA THR A 16 7.17 24.07 0.04
C THR A 16 8.16 23.47 1.05
N ILE A 17 8.81 22.40 0.65
CA ILE A 17 10.02 21.92 1.33
C ILE A 17 11.08 23.01 1.09
N ALA A 18 11.42 23.74 2.13
CA ALA A 18 12.52 24.69 2.10
C ALA A 18 13.82 23.92 1.83
N VAL A 19 14.33 24.04 0.61
CA VAL A 19 15.66 23.58 0.24
C VAL A 19 16.67 24.42 1.01
N ALA A 20 17.39 23.79 1.92
CA ALA A 20 18.50 24.40 2.62
C ALA A 20 19.58 24.82 1.60
N SER A 21 20.05 26.05 1.72
CA SER A 21 21.07 26.66 0.87
C SER A 21 22.32 25.79 0.68
N PRO A 22 22.93 25.81 -0.51
CA PRO A 22 24.15 25.03 -0.78
C PRO A 22 25.36 25.73 -0.14
N GLY A 23 25.84 25.16 0.90
CA GLY A 23 27.10 25.55 1.54
C GLY A 23 27.85 24.32 2.03
N LEU A 24 28.67 23.77 1.20
CA LEU A 24 29.98 23.12 1.31
C LEU A 24 30.15 22.07 0.21
N LEU A 25 30.60 22.53 -0.94
CA LEU A 25 31.35 21.64 -1.83
C LEU A 25 32.69 21.32 -1.12
N GLY A 26 32.72 20.20 -0.42
CA GLY A 26 33.99 19.57 -0.06
C GLY A 26 34.67 19.11 -1.33
N ALA A 27 35.98 19.34 -1.43
CA ALA A 27 36.82 18.86 -2.51
C ALA A 27 36.61 17.35 -2.76
N PRO A 28 36.77 16.85 -4.00
CA PRO A 28 36.59 15.44 -4.31
C PRO A 28 37.56 14.60 -3.49
N GLY A 29 37.05 13.92 -2.49
CA GLY A 29 37.75 12.86 -1.79
C GLY A 29 38.03 11.75 -2.78
N THR A 30 39.29 11.36 -2.93
CA THR A 30 39.72 10.18 -3.69
C THR A 30 38.95 8.98 -3.16
N ALA A 31 38.07 8.42 -4.01
CA ALA A 31 37.29 7.20 -3.73
C ALA A 31 38.27 6.06 -3.39
N ALA A 32 37.91 5.28 -2.37
CA ALA A 32 38.61 4.04 -2.10
C ALA A 32 38.47 3.09 -3.30
N PRO A 33 39.48 2.36 -3.72
CA PRO A 33 39.39 1.46 -4.86
C PRO A 33 38.42 0.32 -4.52
N GLY A 34 37.25 0.26 -5.19
CA GLY A 34 36.35 -0.86 -5.14
C GLY A 34 34.87 -0.61 -4.76
N SER A 35 34.37 0.64 -4.60
CA SER A 35 32.94 0.90 -4.55
C SER A 35 32.35 1.00 -5.96
N ALA A 36 31.30 0.26 -6.26
CA ALA A 36 30.52 0.46 -7.48
C ALA A 36 30.06 1.93 -7.55
N SER A 37 30.02 2.52 -8.75
CA SER A 37 29.51 3.88 -8.95
C SER A 37 28.02 3.94 -8.60
N THR A 38 27.59 4.99 -7.92
CA THR A 38 26.17 5.20 -7.62
C THR A 38 25.36 5.44 -8.90
N LEU A 39 24.07 5.17 -8.86
CA LEU A 39 23.17 5.42 -10.00
C LEU A 39 23.24 6.89 -10.44
N GLN A 40 23.32 7.83 -9.48
CA GLN A 40 23.53 9.25 -9.74
C GLN A 40 24.80 9.54 -10.54
N GLU A 41 25.93 8.88 -10.21
CA GLU A 41 27.21 9.02 -10.93
C GLU A 41 27.16 8.39 -12.31
N GLN A 42 26.43 7.29 -12.48
CA GLN A 42 26.21 6.63 -13.78
C GLN A 42 25.45 7.54 -14.73
N PHE A 43 24.36 8.19 -14.28
CA PHE A 43 23.64 9.20 -15.06
C PHE A 43 24.57 10.37 -15.46
N ALA A 44 25.35 10.89 -14.53
CA ALA A 44 26.28 12.00 -14.81
C ALA A 44 27.38 11.60 -15.81
N SER A 45 27.84 10.36 -15.78
CA SER A 45 28.85 9.84 -16.72
C SER A 45 28.30 9.68 -18.12
N ALA A 46 27.16 9.01 -18.28
CA ALA A 46 26.53 8.78 -19.57
C ALA A 46 26.08 10.10 -20.24
N ALA A 47 25.57 11.04 -19.44
CA ALA A 47 25.19 12.38 -19.90
C ALA A 47 26.38 13.10 -20.60
N ARG A 48 27.57 13.03 -19.98
CA ARG A 48 28.79 13.61 -20.57
C ARG A 48 29.34 12.84 -21.77
N GLU A 49 29.20 11.51 -21.77
CA GLU A 49 29.70 10.65 -22.87
C GLU A 49 28.97 10.89 -24.18
N PHE A 50 27.66 11.16 -24.11
CA PHE A 50 26.78 11.33 -25.27
C PHE A 50 26.28 12.74 -25.51
N ASP A 51 26.77 13.75 -24.76
CA ASP A 51 26.37 15.16 -24.84
C ASP A 51 24.84 15.33 -24.62
N VAL A 52 24.25 14.57 -23.70
CA VAL A 52 22.84 14.67 -23.31
C VAL A 52 22.74 15.40 -21.97
N PRO A 53 21.88 16.39 -21.79
CA PRO A 53 21.68 17.01 -20.48
C PRO A 53 21.28 15.95 -19.43
N GLN A 54 22.01 15.90 -18.34
CA GLN A 54 21.75 14.92 -17.27
C GLN A 54 20.30 14.95 -16.78
N SER A 55 19.71 16.16 -16.71
CA SER A 55 18.30 16.34 -16.31
C SER A 55 17.32 15.68 -17.28
N VAL A 56 17.58 15.71 -18.58
CA VAL A 56 16.76 15.02 -19.59
C VAL A 56 16.86 13.52 -19.42
N LEU A 57 18.09 12.99 -19.34
CA LEU A 57 18.35 11.56 -19.21
C LEU A 57 17.71 10.99 -17.93
N MET A 58 17.86 11.68 -16.78
CA MET A 58 17.26 11.29 -15.52
C MET A 58 15.74 11.37 -15.56
N ALA A 59 15.16 12.42 -16.14
CA ALA A 59 13.71 12.59 -16.20
C ALA A 59 13.05 11.54 -17.12
N VAL A 60 13.68 11.21 -18.26
CA VAL A 60 13.21 10.13 -19.15
C VAL A 60 13.21 8.80 -18.41
N SER A 61 14.29 8.46 -17.73
CA SER A 61 14.41 7.24 -16.92
C SER A 61 13.34 7.19 -15.82
N TYR A 62 13.14 8.31 -15.09
CA TYR A 62 12.11 8.41 -14.08
C TYR A 62 10.71 8.12 -14.63
N ARG A 63 10.36 8.69 -15.77
CA ARG A 63 9.05 8.50 -16.41
C ARG A 63 8.87 7.16 -17.12
N GLN A 64 9.91 6.34 -17.22
CA GLN A 64 9.84 4.97 -17.71
C GLN A 64 9.75 3.95 -16.57
N THR A 65 10.55 4.11 -15.52
CA THR A 65 10.80 3.07 -14.51
C THR A 65 10.93 3.61 -13.09
N ARG A 66 10.86 4.92 -12.85
CA ARG A 66 11.18 5.58 -11.58
C ARG A 66 12.61 5.29 -11.09
N TRP A 67 13.54 5.11 -12.03
CA TRP A 67 14.93 4.73 -11.80
C TRP A 67 15.13 3.31 -11.24
N GLU A 68 14.08 2.47 -11.29
CA GLU A 68 14.19 1.08 -10.83
C GLU A 68 14.86 0.20 -11.87
N SER A 69 15.83 -0.61 -11.42
CA SER A 69 16.53 -1.58 -12.27
C SER A 69 15.73 -2.86 -12.53
N HIS A 70 14.80 -3.16 -11.65
CA HIS A 70 14.03 -4.41 -11.62
C HIS A 70 14.92 -5.66 -11.70
N ASP A 71 16.17 -5.59 -11.18
CA ASP A 71 17.19 -6.65 -11.27
C ASP A 71 17.42 -7.14 -12.72
N GLY A 72 17.19 -6.28 -13.72
CA GLY A 72 17.28 -6.61 -15.15
C GLY A 72 16.18 -7.51 -15.66
N GLN A 73 15.13 -7.76 -14.90
CA GLN A 73 13.97 -8.53 -15.34
C GLN A 73 13.05 -7.69 -16.23
N PRO A 74 12.36 -8.31 -17.21
CA PRO A 74 11.47 -7.58 -18.10
C PRO A 74 10.20 -7.08 -17.40
N SER A 75 9.63 -6.00 -17.93
CA SER A 75 8.23 -5.69 -17.70
C SER A 75 7.32 -6.71 -18.38
N VAL A 76 6.04 -6.72 -18.03
CA VAL A 76 5.02 -7.56 -18.68
C VAL A 76 4.85 -7.28 -20.19
N THR A 77 5.48 -6.22 -20.68
CA THR A 77 5.50 -5.82 -22.10
C THR A 77 6.90 -5.74 -22.70
N GLY A 78 7.92 -6.31 -22.04
CA GLY A 78 9.28 -6.45 -22.55
C GLY A 78 10.16 -5.19 -22.45
N ALA A 79 9.89 -4.27 -21.53
CA ALA A 79 10.79 -3.17 -21.18
C ALA A 79 11.80 -3.63 -20.11
N TYR A 80 13.03 -3.12 -20.13
CA TYR A 80 14.13 -3.56 -19.27
C TYR A 80 14.85 -2.41 -18.59
N ASN A 81 15.25 -2.65 -17.35
CA ASN A 81 16.19 -1.88 -16.57
C ASN A 81 15.79 -0.39 -16.46
N VAL A 82 16.63 0.45 -15.84
CA VAL A 82 16.35 1.83 -15.47
C VAL A 82 15.90 2.76 -16.62
N MET A 83 16.26 2.42 -17.87
CA MET A 83 15.89 3.22 -19.04
C MET A 83 14.62 2.73 -19.75
N GLY A 84 14.04 1.60 -19.33
CA GLY A 84 12.82 1.05 -19.92
C GLY A 84 12.95 0.69 -21.39
N LEU A 85 14.15 0.27 -21.83
CA LEU A 85 14.42 -0.12 -23.21
C LEU A 85 13.72 -1.43 -23.55
N THR A 86 13.02 -1.51 -24.68
CA THR A 86 12.18 -2.66 -25.03
C THR A 86 12.91 -3.69 -25.88
N LYS A 87 12.70 -4.94 -25.53
CA LYS A 87 13.03 -6.10 -26.35
C LYS A 87 11.94 -7.13 -26.19
N VAL A 88 11.16 -7.33 -27.24
CA VAL A 88 10.06 -8.29 -27.27
C VAL A 88 10.42 -9.42 -28.22
N ASP A 89 10.27 -10.66 -27.76
CA ASP A 89 10.46 -11.82 -28.60
C ASP A 89 9.36 -11.86 -29.67
N PRO A 90 9.69 -12.00 -30.96
CA PRO A 90 8.68 -12.14 -32.02
C PRO A 90 7.70 -13.28 -31.78
N GLU A 91 8.10 -14.35 -31.10
CA GLU A 91 7.21 -15.46 -30.74
C GLU A 91 6.17 -15.02 -29.68
N ASP A 92 6.55 -14.16 -28.75
CA ASP A 92 5.63 -13.62 -27.74
C ASP A 92 4.52 -12.74 -28.33
N ILE A 93 4.82 -12.05 -29.44
CA ILE A 93 3.85 -11.21 -30.17
C ILE A 93 3.01 -12.06 -31.10
N ALA A 94 3.60 -13.09 -31.71
CA ALA A 94 2.89 -14.04 -32.54
C ALA A 94 1.93 -14.93 -31.73
N GLU A 95 2.19 -15.07 -30.45
CA GLU A 95 1.38 -15.78 -29.48
C GLU A 95 0.23 -14.94 -28.87
N ASP A 96 -0.23 -13.87 -29.48
CA ASP A 96 -1.65 -13.49 -29.41
C ASP A 96 -2.47 -14.67 -29.96
N SER A 97 -2.10 -15.86 -29.45
CA SER A 97 -2.69 -17.13 -29.79
C SER A 97 -4.14 -17.08 -29.33
N THR A 98 -4.99 -17.69 -30.07
CA THR A 98 -6.41 -17.90 -29.75
C THR A 98 -6.65 -18.42 -28.35
N GLU A 99 -5.64 -18.80 -27.60
CA GLU A 99 -5.69 -19.37 -26.26
C GLU A 99 -5.36 -18.36 -25.14
N SER A 100 -4.40 -17.46 -25.34
CA SER A 100 -4.21 -16.33 -24.41
C SER A 100 -5.46 -15.43 -24.44
N LEU A 101 -6.08 -15.29 -25.58
CA LEU A 101 -7.32 -14.53 -25.75
C LEU A 101 -8.57 -15.27 -25.21
N ALA A 102 -8.50 -16.59 -24.97
CA ALA A 102 -9.62 -17.35 -24.40
C ALA A 102 -9.98 -16.89 -22.96
N HIS A 103 -9.02 -16.36 -22.21
CA HIS A 103 -9.24 -15.79 -20.88
C HIS A 103 -10.17 -14.59 -20.87
N LEU A 104 -10.18 -13.81 -21.95
CA LEU A 104 -11.04 -12.65 -22.10
C LEU A 104 -12.49 -13.03 -22.45
N LEU A 105 -12.74 -14.27 -22.88
CA LEU A 105 -14.05 -14.69 -23.37
C LEU A 105 -15.04 -14.91 -22.22
N ASN A 106 -16.34 -14.72 -22.53
CA ASN A 106 -17.47 -15.00 -21.64
C ASN A 106 -17.46 -14.16 -20.34
N GLY A 107 -17.06 -12.91 -20.41
CA GLY A 107 -17.05 -11.98 -19.27
C GLY A 107 -18.43 -11.54 -18.76
N ALA A 108 -19.53 -11.98 -19.41
CA ALA A 108 -20.89 -11.55 -19.07
C ALA A 108 -21.32 -12.00 -17.67
N GLY A 109 -20.96 -13.20 -17.24
CA GLY A 109 -21.35 -13.78 -15.95
C GLY A 109 -22.86 -13.90 -15.77
N ASP A 110 -23.60 -13.97 -16.86
CA ASP A 110 -25.05 -14.09 -16.90
C ASP A 110 -25.47 -15.50 -17.37
N PRO A 111 -26.05 -16.34 -16.50
CA PRO A 111 -26.41 -17.71 -16.86
C PRO A 111 -27.37 -17.83 -18.05
N ALA A 112 -28.07 -16.77 -18.40
CA ALA A 112 -28.95 -16.75 -19.58
C ALA A 112 -28.13 -16.62 -20.89
N LEU A 113 -27.02 -15.93 -20.86
CA LEU A 113 -26.09 -15.74 -21.97
C LEU A 113 -25.08 -16.91 -22.06
N ASP A 114 -24.57 -17.40 -20.93
CA ASP A 114 -23.63 -18.52 -20.86
C ASP A 114 -24.12 -19.77 -21.63
N LYS A 115 -25.41 -20.03 -21.62
CA LYS A 115 -26.02 -21.14 -22.37
C LYS A 115 -25.91 -21.01 -23.90
N LYS A 116 -25.63 -19.83 -24.41
CA LYS A 116 -25.51 -19.52 -25.84
C LYS A 116 -24.06 -19.35 -26.26
N PHE A 117 -23.13 -19.32 -25.31
CA PHE A 117 -21.71 -19.14 -25.58
C PHE A 117 -21.12 -20.38 -26.25
N ASP A 118 -20.46 -20.21 -27.37
CA ASP A 118 -19.76 -21.26 -28.15
C ASP A 118 -18.30 -20.80 -28.40
N GLU A 119 -17.44 -21.15 -27.46
CA GLU A 119 -16.02 -20.82 -27.50
C GLU A 119 -15.34 -21.20 -28.79
N LYS A 120 -15.62 -22.41 -29.31
CA LYS A 120 -14.99 -22.88 -30.56
C LYS A 120 -15.38 -22.02 -31.75
N LYS A 121 -16.64 -21.59 -31.81
CA LYS A 121 -17.14 -20.70 -32.86
C LYS A 121 -16.48 -19.35 -32.80
N VAL A 122 -16.33 -18.81 -31.58
CA VAL A 122 -15.68 -17.50 -31.32
C VAL A 122 -14.22 -17.55 -31.69
N LEU A 123 -13.49 -18.55 -31.21
CA LEU A 123 -12.05 -18.73 -31.52
C LEU A 123 -11.80 -18.89 -33.01
N ALA A 124 -12.70 -19.58 -33.72
CA ALA A 124 -12.62 -19.71 -35.17
C ALA A 124 -12.91 -18.40 -35.93
N ALA A 125 -13.68 -17.50 -35.33
CA ALA A 125 -14.03 -16.19 -35.90
C ALA A 125 -12.99 -15.10 -35.62
N LEU A 126 -12.09 -15.28 -34.63
CA LEU A 126 -11.01 -14.37 -34.34
C LEU A 126 -10.13 -14.17 -35.57
N ARG A 127 -9.96 -12.92 -35.96
CA ARG A 127 -9.13 -12.56 -37.13
C ARG A 127 -7.66 -12.72 -36.74
N LYS A 128 -6.95 -13.61 -37.42
CA LYS A 128 -5.49 -13.67 -37.32
C LYS A 128 -4.91 -12.39 -37.93
N LYS A 129 -4.46 -11.46 -37.10
CA LYS A 129 -3.77 -10.25 -37.54
C LYS A 129 -2.28 -10.58 -37.61
N ALA A 130 -1.64 -10.28 -38.73
CA ALA A 130 -0.18 -10.37 -38.80
C ALA A 130 0.41 -9.30 -37.91
N VAL A 131 1.21 -9.69 -36.94
CA VAL A 131 1.96 -8.78 -36.10
C VAL A 131 3.19 -8.34 -36.87
N ASP A 132 3.46 -7.03 -36.88
CA ASP A 132 4.71 -6.50 -37.42
C ASP A 132 5.84 -6.72 -36.40
N THR A 133 6.51 -7.86 -36.52
CA THR A 133 7.64 -8.22 -35.63
C THR A 133 8.87 -7.35 -35.87
N GLY A 134 8.89 -6.53 -36.93
CA GLY A 134 9.97 -5.56 -37.19
C GLY A 134 9.67 -4.13 -36.69
N ASP A 135 8.59 -3.92 -35.94
CA ASP A 135 8.25 -2.61 -35.41
C ASP A 135 9.38 -2.11 -34.48
N PRO A 136 10.02 -0.96 -34.79
CA PRO A 136 11.15 -0.45 -34.00
C PRO A 136 10.87 -0.27 -32.51
N LYS A 137 9.61 -0.05 -32.12
CA LYS A 137 9.21 0.08 -30.71
C LYS A 137 9.46 -1.18 -29.89
N LEU A 138 9.53 -2.35 -30.55
CA LEU A 138 9.76 -3.65 -29.92
C LEU A 138 11.24 -3.96 -29.72
N HIS A 139 12.14 -3.18 -30.34
CA HIS A 139 13.57 -3.44 -30.44
C HIS A 139 14.45 -2.25 -30.03
N THR A 140 13.95 -1.35 -29.17
CA THR A 140 14.73 -0.17 -28.75
C THR A 140 15.98 -0.55 -27.97
N LEU A 141 15.96 -1.69 -27.26
CA LEU A 141 17.13 -2.20 -26.53
C LEU A 141 18.22 -2.67 -27.48
N ASP A 142 17.88 -3.42 -28.54
CA ASP A 142 18.84 -3.88 -29.54
C ASP A 142 19.49 -2.70 -30.25
N LYS A 143 18.68 -1.69 -30.64
CA LYS A 143 19.17 -0.45 -31.25
C LYS A 143 20.09 0.34 -30.30
N ALA A 144 19.72 0.45 -29.04
CA ALA A 144 20.50 1.19 -28.06
C ALA A 144 21.82 0.47 -27.73
N ALA A 145 21.83 -0.86 -27.66
CA ALA A 145 23.04 -1.67 -27.50
C ALA A 145 24.00 -1.52 -28.69
N GLU A 146 23.48 -1.50 -29.92
CA GLU A 146 24.26 -1.24 -31.12
C GLU A 146 24.99 0.13 -31.07
N LEU A 147 24.28 1.17 -30.58
CA LEU A 147 24.83 2.54 -30.51
C LEU A 147 26.02 2.68 -29.53
N ILE A 148 26.18 1.77 -28.59
CA ILE A 148 27.30 1.77 -27.63
C ILE A 148 28.31 0.66 -27.87
N ASP A 149 28.22 -0.06 -29.01
CA ASP A 149 28.99 -1.27 -29.30
C ASP A 149 28.89 -2.32 -28.16
N GLY A 150 27.76 -2.36 -27.46
CA GLY A 150 27.48 -3.23 -26.32
C GLY A 150 26.63 -4.47 -26.67
N SER A 151 26.56 -5.43 -25.75
CA SER A 151 25.65 -6.56 -25.89
C SER A 151 24.28 -6.26 -25.30
N THR A 152 23.23 -6.81 -25.89
CA THR A 152 21.87 -6.71 -25.37
C THR A 152 21.76 -7.25 -23.95
N ASP A 153 22.44 -8.36 -23.62
CA ASP A 153 22.47 -8.95 -22.26
C ASP A 153 23.10 -7.98 -21.23
N SER A 154 24.15 -7.25 -21.62
CA SER A 154 24.74 -6.25 -20.73
C SER A 154 23.79 -5.08 -20.47
N VAL A 155 23.11 -4.57 -21.50
CA VAL A 155 22.13 -3.47 -21.37
C VAL A 155 20.92 -3.89 -20.53
N GLN A 156 20.49 -5.15 -20.63
CA GLN A 156 19.41 -5.71 -19.80
C GLN A 156 19.78 -5.77 -18.32
N LYS A 157 20.99 -6.23 -18.00
CA LYS A 157 21.39 -6.62 -16.62
C LYS A 157 22.19 -5.57 -15.87
N ASN A 158 22.78 -4.61 -16.55
CA ASN A 158 23.66 -3.61 -15.94
C ASN A 158 23.08 -2.21 -16.09
N SER A 159 22.78 -1.56 -14.97
CA SER A 159 22.17 -0.21 -14.97
C SER A 159 23.08 0.84 -15.61
N ALA A 160 24.39 0.77 -15.44
CA ALA A 160 25.30 1.71 -16.08
C ALA A 160 25.30 1.57 -17.61
N GLU A 161 25.26 0.34 -18.15
CA GLU A 161 25.14 0.08 -19.57
C GLU A 161 23.75 0.44 -20.12
N SER A 162 22.70 0.20 -19.35
CA SER A 162 21.34 0.66 -19.68
C SER A 162 21.27 2.19 -19.80
N ILE A 163 21.85 2.91 -18.85
CA ILE A 163 21.89 4.39 -18.86
C ILE A 163 22.71 4.89 -20.06
N ARG A 164 23.88 4.31 -20.33
CA ARG A 164 24.70 4.64 -21.49
C ARG A 164 23.96 4.42 -22.82
N ALA A 165 23.29 3.26 -22.95
CA ALA A 165 22.49 2.91 -24.11
C ALA A 165 21.29 3.87 -24.30
N GLY A 166 20.60 4.21 -23.22
CA GLY A 166 19.51 5.19 -23.24
C GLY A 166 19.96 6.59 -23.61
N ALA A 167 21.14 7.02 -23.13
CA ALA A 167 21.74 8.30 -23.52
C ALA A 167 22.11 8.35 -25.00
N ALA A 168 22.76 7.27 -25.50
CA ALA A 168 23.10 7.12 -26.91
C ALA A 168 21.86 7.17 -27.81
N LEU A 169 20.77 6.49 -27.39
CA LEU A 169 19.49 6.46 -28.13
C LEU A 169 18.84 7.86 -28.17
N LEU A 170 18.86 8.59 -27.05
CA LEU A 170 18.37 9.98 -27.01
C LEU A 170 19.18 10.89 -27.93
N ALA A 171 20.51 10.77 -27.93
CA ALA A 171 21.40 11.54 -28.84
C ALA A 171 21.15 11.20 -30.31
N ASP A 172 20.93 9.91 -30.64
CA ASP A 172 20.57 9.44 -31.98
C ASP A 172 19.22 10.04 -32.42
N TYR A 173 18.20 10.01 -31.58
CA TYR A 173 16.88 10.61 -31.86
C TYR A 173 16.94 12.11 -32.06
N GLN A 174 17.76 12.82 -31.28
CA GLN A 174 17.99 14.25 -31.43
C GLN A 174 18.60 14.57 -32.79
N LYS A 175 19.64 13.85 -33.20
CA LYS A 175 20.26 13.98 -34.53
C LYS A 175 19.28 13.66 -35.67
N GLN A 176 18.51 12.57 -35.53
CA GLN A 176 17.50 12.18 -36.54
C GLN A 176 16.38 13.22 -36.69
N ALA A 177 16.06 13.96 -35.63
CA ALA A 177 15.13 15.09 -35.67
C ALA A 177 15.73 16.32 -36.35
N GLY A 178 16.98 16.31 -36.76
CA GLY A 178 17.71 17.44 -37.36
C GLY A 178 18.07 18.54 -36.35
N ALA A 179 18.08 18.21 -35.04
CA ALA A 179 18.45 19.12 -33.97
C ALA A 179 19.89 18.88 -33.47
N GLU A 180 20.52 19.95 -33.03
CA GLU A 180 21.87 19.90 -32.45
C GLU A 180 21.83 19.28 -31.03
N LEU A 181 22.95 18.67 -30.60
CA LEU A 181 23.15 18.29 -29.21
C LEU A 181 23.41 19.58 -28.41
N SER A 182 22.46 19.98 -27.59
CA SER A 182 22.45 21.24 -26.86
C SER A 182 22.53 21.02 -25.36
N ASP A 183 23.25 21.92 -24.66
CA ASP A 183 23.25 21.95 -23.19
C ASP A 183 21.91 22.42 -22.60
N ASP A 184 21.06 23.05 -23.43
CA ASP A 184 19.71 23.45 -23.01
C ASP A 184 18.76 22.23 -23.01
N PRO A 185 18.27 21.79 -21.85
CA PRO A 185 17.33 20.66 -21.77
C PRO A 185 16.08 20.87 -22.63
N GLY A 186 15.59 22.12 -22.78
CA GLY A 186 14.38 22.43 -23.54
C GLY A 186 14.46 22.08 -25.03
N ALA A 187 15.66 22.09 -25.58
CA ALA A 187 15.94 21.74 -26.98
C ALA A 187 15.74 20.23 -27.28
N TRP A 188 15.65 19.39 -26.26
CA TRP A 188 15.55 17.94 -26.39
C TRP A 188 14.11 17.42 -26.53
N TYR A 189 13.13 18.29 -26.62
CA TYR A 189 11.73 17.87 -26.77
C TYR A 189 11.50 16.85 -27.89
N PRO A 190 12.08 16.98 -29.11
CA PRO A 190 11.88 16.01 -30.18
C PRO A 190 12.40 14.60 -29.84
N ALA A 191 13.59 14.51 -29.25
CA ALA A 191 14.19 13.24 -28.85
C ALA A 191 13.39 12.57 -27.71
N VAL A 192 12.97 13.37 -26.71
CA VAL A 192 12.14 12.90 -25.60
C VAL A 192 10.79 12.40 -26.09
N ALA A 193 10.11 13.15 -26.96
CA ALA A 193 8.83 12.73 -27.52
C ALA A 193 8.97 11.40 -28.28
N ARG A 194 10.03 11.23 -29.08
CA ARG A 194 10.29 10.01 -29.83
C ARG A 194 10.66 8.83 -28.93
N TYR A 195 11.31 9.07 -27.80
CA TYR A 195 11.70 8.01 -26.85
C TYR A 195 10.48 7.22 -26.33
N SER A 196 9.32 7.86 -26.25
CA SER A 196 8.07 7.19 -25.85
C SER A 196 7.60 6.08 -26.77
N GLN A 197 8.10 6.02 -28.01
CA GLN A 197 7.62 5.14 -29.08
C GLN A 197 6.10 5.20 -29.34
N SER A 198 5.46 6.31 -28.97
CA SER A 198 4.02 6.52 -29.00
C SER A 198 3.59 7.28 -30.28
N ASP A 199 2.27 7.37 -30.52
CA ASP A 199 1.74 8.30 -31.53
C ASP A 199 1.94 9.77 -31.10
N ARG A 200 1.61 10.71 -32.01
CA ARG A 200 1.84 12.14 -31.75
C ARG A 200 1.28 12.60 -30.41
N LYS A 201 0.05 12.23 -30.06
CA LYS A 201 -0.59 12.71 -28.82
C LYS A 201 0.05 12.06 -27.59
N GLY A 202 0.33 10.77 -27.63
CA GLY A 202 1.03 10.06 -26.56
C GLY A 202 2.44 10.59 -26.35
N ALA A 203 3.19 10.79 -27.43
CA ALA A 203 4.55 11.32 -27.40
C ALA A 203 4.61 12.75 -26.85
N ASP A 204 3.66 13.64 -27.23
CA ASP A 204 3.58 14.98 -26.69
C ASP A 204 3.27 14.95 -25.18
N LEU A 205 2.36 14.11 -24.72
CA LEU A 205 2.04 13.99 -23.30
C LEU A 205 3.19 13.39 -22.49
N PHE A 206 3.89 12.40 -23.03
CA PHE A 206 5.10 11.85 -22.40
C PHE A 206 6.16 12.94 -22.24
N ALA A 207 6.47 13.69 -23.32
CA ALA A 207 7.43 14.78 -23.26
C ALA A 207 7.02 15.84 -22.24
N GLN A 208 5.75 16.24 -22.21
CA GLN A 208 5.25 17.19 -21.19
C GLN A 208 5.50 16.70 -19.77
N ARG A 209 5.27 15.41 -19.47
CA ARG A 209 5.54 14.82 -18.15
C ARG A 209 7.03 14.81 -17.82
N VAL A 210 7.89 14.47 -18.78
CA VAL A 210 9.36 14.53 -18.61
C VAL A 210 9.81 15.94 -18.27
N PHE A 211 9.34 16.95 -19.00
CA PHE A 211 9.68 18.33 -18.72
C PHE A 211 9.07 18.86 -17.43
N GLU A 212 7.93 18.32 -17.00
CA GLU A 212 7.38 18.62 -15.68
C GLU A 212 8.32 18.08 -14.58
N SER A 213 8.82 16.84 -14.69
CA SER A 213 9.84 16.34 -13.77
C SER A 213 11.09 17.20 -13.72
N ILE A 214 11.55 17.73 -14.86
CA ILE A 214 12.69 18.65 -14.86
C ILE A 214 12.36 19.97 -14.16
N ARG A 215 11.16 20.51 -14.35
CA ARG A 215 10.73 21.77 -13.71
C ARG A 215 10.60 21.65 -12.19
N THR A 216 9.97 20.56 -11.74
CA THR A 216 9.62 20.36 -10.32
C THR A 216 10.71 19.66 -9.53
N GLY A 217 11.58 18.91 -10.21
CA GLY A 217 12.52 17.98 -9.58
C GLY A 217 11.83 16.72 -9.09
N GLU A 218 12.61 15.65 -8.96
CA GLU A 218 12.16 14.36 -8.43
C GLU A 218 13.18 13.83 -7.43
N ALA A 219 12.73 13.07 -6.44
CA ALA A 219 13.61 12.44 -5.46
C ALA A 219 13.00 11.12 -5.00
N GLU A 220 13.74 10.02 -5.20
CA GLU A 220 13.31 8.68 -4.82
C GLU A 220 14.43 7.92 -4.12
N VAL A 221 14.03 6.89 -3.37
CA VAL A 221 14.93 5.85 -2.88
C VAL A 221 14.53 4.57 -3.60
N THR A 222 15.41 4.08 -4.47
CA THR A 222 15.14 2.87 -5.25
C THR A 222 14.95 1.63 -4.37
N ALA A 223 14.41 0.56 -4.92
CA ALA A 223 14.27 -0.72 -4.23
C ALA A 223 15.61 -1.25 -3.68
N ASP A 224 16.72 -0.93 -4.33
CA ASP A 224 18.08 -1.26 -3.90
C ASP A 224 18.61 -0.33 -2.79
N GLY A 225 17.85 0.69 -2.43
CA GLY A 225 18.19 1.63 -1.36
C GLY A 225 19.08 2.80 -1.78
N GLU A 226 19.32 3.01 -3.09
CA GLU A 226 20.01 4.17 -3.59
C GLU A 226 19.12 5.41 -3.59
N GLN A 227 19.66 6.53 -3.14
CA GLN A 227 18.97 7.82 -3.21
C GLN A 227 19.32 8.52 -4.52
N VAL A 228 18.32 8.74 -5.37
CA VAL A 228 18.44 9.45 -6.66
C VAL A 228 17.67 10.75 -6.60
N VAL A 229 18.31 11.85 -7.05
CA VAL A 229 17.72 13.18 -7.01
C VAL A 229 17.90 13.87 -8.36
N LEU A 230 16.79 14.24 -8.99
CA LEU A 230 16.74 15.17 -10.11
C LEU A 230 16.45 16.55 -9.54
N PRO A 231 17.40 17.50 -9.54
CA PRO A 231 17.15 18.86 -9.06
C PRO A 231 16.12 19.59 -9.92
N ALA A 232 15.26 20.38 -9.28
CA ALA A 232 14.28 21.20 -9.98
C ALA A 232 14.98 22.26 -10.86
N ASN A 233 14.49 22.43 -12.10
CA ASN A 233 14.84 23.53 -12.98
C ASN A 233 13.58 24.24 -13.49
N PRO A 234 13.01 25.17 -12.71
CA PRO A 234 11.75 25.86 -13.07
C PRO A 234 11.84 26.70 -14.35
N SER A 235 13.05 26.99 -14.83
CA SER A 235 13.28 27.83 -16.02
C SER A 235 13.34 27.03 -17.33
N VAL A 236 13.23 25.69 -17.29
CA VAL A 236 13.23 24.91 -18.51
C VAL A 236 11.98 25.18 -19.33
N GLU A 237 12.18 25.56 -20.59
CA GLU A 237 11.10 25.79 -21.57
C GLU A 237 11.30 24.82 -22.73
N PRO A 238 10.45 23.80 -22.88
CA PRO A 238 10.56 22.87 -24.00
C PRO A 238 10.22 23.55 -25.31
N VAL A 239 11.09 23.40 -26.30
CA VAL A 239 10.85 23.86 -27.66
C VAL A 239 9.93 22.85 -28.35
N GLY A 240 8.65 23.17 -28.43
CA GLY A 240 7.58 22.31 -28.93
C GLY A 240 7.77 21.82 -30.37
N PRO A 241 7.00 20.83 -30.80
CA PRO A 241 7.28 20.04 -31.99
C PRO A 241 6.88 20.82 -33.25
N SER A 242 7.81 21.18 -34.10
CA SER A 242 7.45 21.51 -35.47
C SER A 242 7.45 20.32 -36.43
N ASN A 243 8.26 19.26 -36.22
CA ASN A 243 8.38 18.18 -37.21
C ASN A 243 8.93 16.86 -36.61
N VAL A 244 8.38 16.36 -35.51
CA VAL A 244 8.80 15.03 -35.01
C VAL A 244 8.16 13.92 -35.87
N PRO A 245 8.91 13.02 -36.51
CA PRO A 245 8.35 11.85 -37.17
C PRO A 245 7.85 10.88 -36.08
N LEU A 246 6.54 10.79 -35.90
CA LEU A 246 5.89 9.91 -34.95
C LEU A 246 5.10 8.85 -35.69
N ALA A 247 4.80 7.72 -35.01
CA ALA A 247 3.97 6.67 -35.59
C ALA A 247 2.64 7.21 -36.09
N ALA A 248 2.10 6.63 -37.17
CA ALA A 248 0.86 7.08 -37.77
C ALA A 248 -0.32 6.94 -36.79
N SER A 249 -1.08 8.02 -36.62
CA SER A 249 -2.33 7.96 -35.83
C SER A 249 -3.38 7.16 -36.61
N PHE A 250 -4.06 6.23 -35.96
CA PHE A 250 -5.23 5.55 -36.53
C PHE A 250 -6.39 6.56 -36.64
N ALA A 251 -6.66 7.03 -37.83
CA ALA A 251 -7.84 7.86 -38.11
C ALA A 251 -9.06 6.94 -38.24
N SER A 252 -10.02 7.03 -37.32
CA SER A 252 -11.35 6.45 -37.51
C SER A 252 -12.12 7.26 -38.54
N THR A 253 -12.66 6.57 -39.57
CA THR A 253 -13.42 7.22 -40.70
C THR A 253 -14.93 7.30 -40.43
N THR A 254 -15.42 6.87 -39.27
CA THR A 254 -16.84 6.96 -38.88
C THR A 254 -17.02 7.97 -37.74
N ALA A 255 -18.21 8.58 -37.67
CA ALA A 255 -18.58 9.47 -36.55
C ALA A 255 -18.55 8.68 -35.24
N THR A 256 -17.40 8.66 -34.59
CA THR A 256 -17.19 8.01 -33.29
C THR A 256 -17.77 8.88 -32.18
N PRO A 257 -18.38 8.28 -31.13
CA PRO A 257 -18.71 8.98 -29.89
C PRO A 257 -17.51 9.77 -29.37
N ALA A 258 -17.79 10.89 -28.69
CA ALA A 258 -16.72 11.62 -28.01
C ALA A 258 -16.08 10.73 -26.93
N VAL A 259 -14.75 10.64 -26.91
CA VAL A 259 -14.05 9.86 -25.86
C VAL A 259 -14.31 10.44 -24.47
N GLU A 260 -14.57 9.57 -23.52
CA GLU A 260 -14.80 9.92 -22.12
C GLU A 260 -13.50 9.78 -21.33
N CYS A 261 -12.56 10.69 -21.60
CA CYS A 261 -11.22 10.71 -21.02
C CYS A 261 -10.80 12.14 -20.66
N PRO A 262 -9.90 12.32 -19.68
CA PRO A 262 -9.29 13.62 -19.43
C PRO A 262 -8.33 13.99 -20.58
N SER A 263 -8.16 15.28 -20.85
CA SER A 263 -7.28 15.77 -21.92
C SER A 263 -5.80 15.43 -21.72
N SER A 264 -5.40 15.17 -20.47
CA SER A 264 -4.04 14.75 -20.07
C SER A 264 -3.73 13.27 -20.37
N VAL A 265 -4.65 12.55 -21.02
CA VAL A 265 -4.44 11.16 -21.47
C VAL A 265 -4.67 11.09 -22.98
N ALA A 266 -3.82 10.33 -23.67
CA ALA A 266 -3.97 10.10 -25.10
C ALA A 266 -5.03 9.01 -25.36
N CYS A 267 -6.29 9.43 -25.54
CA CYS A 267 -7.39 8.50 -25.76
C CYS A 267 -7.89 8.49 -27.19
N THR A 268 -8.26 7.28 -27.66
CA THR A 268 -9.00 7.04 -28.90
C THR A 268 -10.24 6.21 -28.60
N PHE A 269 -11.23 6.22 -29.50
CA PHE A 269 -12.42 5.37 -29.38
C PHE A 269 -12.45 4.34 -30.51
N ILE A 270 -12.44 3.04 -30.14
CA ILE A 270 -12.64 1.92 -31.04
C ILE A 270 -13.77 1.09 -30.46
N PRO A 271 -14.98 1.07 -31.03
CA PRO A 271 -16.13 0.42 -30.40
C PRO A 271 -15.96 -1.10 -30.33
N ALA A 272 -16.31 -1.68 -29.20
CA ALA A 272 -16.58 -3.10 -29.11
C ALA A 272 -17.77 -3.46 -30.01
N VAL A 273 -17.85 -4.70 -30.44
CA VAL A 273 -18.93 -5.12 -31.32
C VAL A 273 -20.27 -5.16 -30.58
N TYR A 274 -21.28 -4.73 -31.27
CA TYR A 274 -22.66 -4.72 -30.82
C TYR A 274 -23.58 -5.15 -31.99
N THR A 275 -23.83 -6.48 -32.11
CA THR A 275 -24.61 -7.05 -33.21
C THR A 275 -25.97 -7.53 -32.73
N GLU A 276 -27.00 -7.48 -33.58
CA GLU A 276 -28.36 -7.93 -33.24
C GLU A 276 -28.59 -9.42 -33.44
N ASP A 277 -27.62 -10.16 -33.94
CA ASP A 277 -27.79 -11.56 -34.27
C ASP A 277 -27.70 -12.47 -33.05
N ASP A 278 -28.71 -13.31 -32.86
CA ASP A 278 -28.83 -14.38 -31.88
C ASP A 278 -28.83 -13.96 -30.38
N GLY A 279 -28.90 -12.67 -30.06
CA GLY A 279 -28.86 -12.19 -28.66
C GLY A 279 -27.50 -12.38 -28.01
N ASN A 280 -26.45 -12.52 -28.80
CA ASN A 280 -25.06 -12.50 -28.37
C ASN A 280 -24.45 -11.14 -28.66
N TYR A 281 -24.21 -10.36 -27.63
CA TYR A 281 -23.60 -9.04 -27.74
C TYR A 281 -22.55 -8.86 -26.63
N ASN A 282 -21.55 -8.10 -26.96
CA ASN A 282 -20.42 -7.91 -26.06
C ASN A 282 -20.62 -6.72 -25.11
N ILE A 283 -21.70 -6.00 -25.23
CA ILE A 283 -22.08 -4.85 -24.40
C ILE A 283 -23.59 -4.84 -24.18
N ALA A 284 -24.02 -4.24 -23.08
CA ALA A 284 -25.44 -4.03 -22.79
C ALA A 284 -25.74 -2.59 -22.38
N SER A 285 -27.00 -2.14 -22.53
CA SER A 285 -27.41 -0.82 -22.07
C SER A 285 -27.62 -0.82 -20.56
N ARG A 286 -27.09 0.19 -19.86
CA ARG A 286 -27.41 0.45 -18.46
C ARG A 286 -28.64 1.31 -18.29
N THR A 287 -29.18 1.91 -19.34
CA THR A 287 -30.37 2.73 -19.24
C THR A 287 -31.62 1.85 -19.12
N ALA A 288 -32.42 2.10 -18.10
CA ALA A 288 -33.72 1.47 -17.92
C ALA A 288 -34.80 2.42 -18.35
N ASN A 289 -35.90 1.90 -18.94
CA ASN A 289 -37.06 2.64 -19.41
C ASN A 289 -37.49 3.76 -18.44
N GLY A 290 -36.97 4.96 -18.59
CA GLY A 290 -37.37 6.17 -17.87
C GLY A 290 -37.08 6.23 -16.38
N THR A 291 -36.38 5.26 -15.77
CA THR A 291 -36.24 5.16 -14.31
C THR A 291 -34.87 5.67 -13.76
N GLY A 292 -34.12 6.42 -14.56
CA GLY A 292 -32.79 6.89 -14.14
C GLY A 292 -31.75 5.76 -14.05
N GLY A 293 -30.54 6.07 -14.37
CA GLY A 293 -29.50 5.09 -14.59
C GLY A 293 -29.09 4.28 -13.35
N PHE A 294 -28.19 3.34 -13.58
CA PHE A 294 -27.44 2.64 -12.55
C PHE A 294 -26.48 3.55 -11.83
N ASP A 295 -26.21 3.20 -10.60
CA ASP A 295 -25.04 3.65 -9.88
C ASP A 295 -23.83 2.79 -10.28
N VAL A 296 -22.83 3.42 -10.84
CA VAL A 296 -21.51 2.82 -11.02
C VAL A 296 -20.76 2.97 -9.70
N ARG A 297 -20.36 1.83 -9.10
CA ARG A 297 -19.82 1.79 -7.73
C ARG A 297 -18.35 1.44 -7.68
N GLN A 298 -17.82 0.81 -8.72
CA GLN A 298 -16.49 0.22 -8.73
C GLN A 298 -15.77 0.43 -10.04
N ILE A 299 -14.43 0.41 -9.98
CA ILE A 299 -13.54 0.29 -11.13
C ILE A 299 -12.76 -1.00 -10.95
N VAL A 300 -12.74 -1.84 -11.99
CA VAL A 300 -12.03 -3.11 -12.00
C VAL A 300 -10.81 -2.99 -12.90
N ILE A 301 -9.66 -3.29 -12.33
CA ILE A 301 -8.35 -3.30 -13.00
C ILE A 301 -8.09 -4.71 -13.49
N HIS A 302 -7.81 -4.82 -14.81
CA HIS A 302 -7.51 -6.05 -15.51
C HIS A 302 -6.14 -5.99 -16.17
N ASP A 303 -5.65 -7.11 -16.62
CA ASP A 303 -4.68 -7.18 -17.69
C ASP A 303 -5.20 -8.06 -18.85
N THR A 304 -4.66 -7.81 -20.04
CA THR A 304 -5.18 -8.39 -21.27
C THR A 304 -4.75 -9.83 -21.51
N GLU A 305 -3.87 -10.38 -20.67
CA GLU A 305 -3.17 -11.65 -20.93
C GLU A 305 -2.61 -11.71 -22.38
N GLY A 306 -2.20 -10.53 -22.89
CA GLY A 306 -1.76 -10.39 -24.29
C GLY A 306 -1.48 -8.95 -24.70
N GLY A 307 -1.44 -8.71 -25.99
CA GLY A 307 -1.25 -7.39 -26.59
C GLY A 307 -2.56 -6.64 -26.80
N HIS A 308 -2.45 -5.32 -26.90
CA HIS A 308 -3.58 -4.42 -27.15
C HIS A 308 -4.42 -4.82 -28.38
N ASP A 309 -3.77 -5.12 -29.51
CA ASP A 309 -4.48 -5.36 -30.77
C ASP A 309 -5.25 -6.69 -30.76
N GLY A 310 -4.74 -7.70 -30.03
CA GLY A 310 -5.41 -8.97 -29.79
C GLY A 310 -6.70 -8.75 -28.99
N THR A 311 -6.61 -7.98 -27.91
CA THR A 311 -7.76 -7.63 -27.04
C THR A 311 -8.83 -6.87 -27.81
N VAL A 312 -8.45 -5.85 -28.61
CA VAL A 312 -9.39 -5.14 -29.49
C VAL A 312 -10.09 -6.10 -30.43
N ASN A 313 -9.35 -7.07 -30.99
CA ASN A 313 -9.92 -8.09 -31.90
C ASN A 313 -10.96 -8.98 -31.21
N VAL A 314 -10.70 -9.39 -29.95
CA VAL A 314 -11.67 -10.15 -29.13
C VAL A 314 -12.95 -9.35 -28.93
N PHE A 315 -12.81 -8.09 -28.48
CA PHE A 315 -13.97 -7.24 -28.17
C PHE A 315 -14.76 -6.84 -29.41
N GLN A 316 -14.15 -6.92 -30.60
CA GLN A 316 -14.81 -6.72 -31.89
C GLN A 316 -15.31 -8.03 -32.54
N THR A 317 -15.11 -9.19 -31.89
CA THR A 317 -15.57 -10.49 -32.42
C THR A 317 -16.99 -10.78 -31.90
N PRO A 318 -17.99 -10.93 -32.79
CA PRO A 318 -19.36 -11.27 -32.43
C PRO A 318 -19.44 -12.58 -31.63
N GLY A 319 -20.20 -12.53 -30.52
CA GLY A 319 -20.44 -13.69 -29.69
C GLY A 319 -19.33 -14.00 -28.68
N SER A 320 -18.28 -13.18 -28.58
CA SER A 320 -17.22 -13.33 -27.57
C SER A 320 -17.76 -13.16 -26.14
N LEU A 321 -18.89 -12.49 -25.97
CA LEU A 321 -19.45 -12.07 -24.66
C LEU A 321 -18.43 -11.40 -23.77
N ALA A 322 -17.50 -10.65 -24.37
CA ALA A 322 -16.39 -10.00 -23.68
C ALA A 322 -16.20 -8.57 -24.18
N SER A 323 -15.98 -7.66 -23.25
CA SER A 323 -15.59 -6.26 -23.52
C SER A 323 -15.13 -5.59 -22.22
N ALA A 324 -14.30 -4.56 -22.33
CA ALA A 324 -14.02 -3.63 -21.25
C ALA A 324 -14.26 -2.20 -21.72
N HIS A 325 -14.38 -1.28 -20.76
CA HIS A 325 -14.61 0.13 -21.12
C HIS A 325 -13.37 0.76 -21.72
N TYR A 326 -12.19 0.38 -21.20
CA TYR A 326 -10.90 0.95 -21.63
C TYR A 326 -9.81 -0.11 -21.71
N ILE A 327 -8.83 0.11 -22.59
CA ILE A 327 -7.56 -0.63 -22.67
C ILE A 327 -6.43 0.39 -22.57
N VAL A 328 -5.53 0.22 -21.59
CA VAL A 328 -4.33 1.04 -21.38
C VAL A 328 -3.12 0.30 -21.94
N ARG A 329 -2.41 0.93 -22.88
CA ARG A 329 -1.19 0.36 -23.49
C ARG A 329 0.04 0.60 -22.64
N ALA A 330 1.10 -0.13 -22.90
CA ALA A 330 2.39 0.01 -22.23
C ALA A 330 2.99 1.43 -22.32
N ASP A 331 2.72 2.14 -23.43
CA ASP A 331 3.15 3.53 -23.65
C ASP A 331 2.21 4.59 -23.04
N GLY A 332 1.20 4.14 -22.27
CA GLY A 332 0.22 4.99 -21.60
C GLY A 332 -0.92 5.51 -22.51
N ARG A 333 -1.00 5.13 -23.79
CA ARG A 333 -2.18 5.43 -24.61
C ARG A 333 -3.37 4.62 -24.13
N VAL A 334 -4.57 5.17 -24.33
CA VAL A 334 -5.82 4.54 -23.90
C VAL A 334 -6.76 4.39 -25.09
N THR A 335 -7.34 3.19 -25.23
CA THR A 335 -8.43 2.92 -26.16
C THR A 335 -9.71 2.75 -25.37
N GLN A 336 -10.71 3.61 -25.57
CA GLN A 336 -12.06 3.38 -25.09
C GLN A 336 -12.80 2.47 -26.05
N MET A 337 -13.42 1.40 -25.52
CA MET A 337 -14.14 0.41 -26.32
C MET A 337 -15.65 0.45 -26.06
N VAL A 338 -16.08 0.82 -24.85
CA VAL A 338 -17.49 0.90 -24.44
C VAL A 338 -17.74 2.28 -23.81
N GLU A 339 -18.84 2.91 -24.18
CA GLU A 339 -19.28 4.16 -23.53
C GLU A 339 -19.63 3.84 -22.06
N THR A 340 -19.24 4.69 -21.12
CA THR A 340 -19.41 4.43 -19.67
C THR A 340 -20.86 4.34 -19.21
N LYS A 341 -21.81 4.83 -20.03
CA LYS A 341 -23.25 4.64 -19.82
C LYS A 341 -23.73 3.21 -20.07
N ASN A 342 -22.95 2.38 -20.76
CA ASN A 342 -23.24 1.00 -21.09
C ASN A 342 -22.52 0.05 -20.13
N GLU A 343 -23.01 -1.19 -20.05
CA GLU A 343 -22.39 -2.30 -19.35
C GLU A 343 -21.39 -2.98 -20.28
N ALA A 344 -20.17 -3.16 -19.81
CA ALA A 344 -19.17 -4.00 -20.46
C ALA A 344 -19.14 -5.38 -19.75
N TYR A 345 -18.76 -6.41 -20.49
CA TYR A 345 -18.69 -7.79 -20.00
C TYR A 345 -17.23 -8.15 -19.71
N HIS A 346 -16.76 -7.83 -18.50
CA HIS A 346 -15.36 -7.97 -18.13
C HIS A 346 -15.10 -8.77 -16.85
N ALA A 347 -16.10 -8.87 -15.95
CA ALA A 347 -15.84 -9.40 -14.60
C ALA A 347 -16.41 -10.81 -14.38
N ASN A 348 -16.93 -11.49 -15.40
CA ASN A 348 -17.62 -12.78 -15.29
C ASN A 348 -18.58 -12.85 -14.09
N ASN A 349 -19.13 -11.71 -13.70
CA ASN A 349 -20.11 -11.54 -12.63
C ASN A 349 -21.08 -10.42 -13.00
N LYS A 350 -22.33 -10.76 -13.26
CA LYS A 350 -23.35 -9.81 -13.69
C LYS A 350 -23.55 -8.67 -12.68
N THR A 351 -23.51 -8.96 -11.38
CA THR A 351 -23.63 -7.89 -10.35
C THR A 351 -22.47 -6.88 -10.44
N ILE A 352 -21.25 -7.36 -10.69
CA ILE A 352 -20.09 -6.48 -10.86
C ILE A 352 -20.20 -5.72 -12.18
N ASN A 353 -20.45 -6.41 -13.32
CA ASN A 353 -20.57 -5.76 -14.63
C ASN A 353 -21.59 -4.64 -14.65
N MET A 354 -22.76 -4.86 -14.02
CA MET A 354 -23.82 -3.85 -13.93
C MET A 354 -23.35 -2.56 -13.24
N HIS A 355 -22.43 -2.65 -12.26
CA HIS A 355 -22.07 -1.56 -11.36
C HIS A 355 -20.60 -1.15 -11.40
N SER A 356 -19.85 -1.55 -12.44
CA SER A 356 -18.43 -1.24 -12.54
C SER A 356 -18.02 -0.73 -13.91
N LEU A 357 -16.80 -0.21 -13.97
CA LEU A 357 -16.07 0.11 -15.18
C LEU A 357 -14.82 -0.76 -15.23
N GLY A 358 -14.65 -1.57 -16.30
CA GLY A 358 -13.46 -2.39 -16.51
C GLY A 358 -12.40 -1.63 -17.28
N ILE A 359 -11.16 -1.73 -16.82
CA ILE A 359 -9.97 -1.13 -17.45
C ILE A 359 -8.91 -2.22 -17.61
N GLU A 360 -8.67 -2.62 -18.84
CA GLU A 360 -7.62 -3.55 -19.24
C GLU A 360 -6.26 -2.86 -19.31
N HIS A 361 -5.20 -3.61 -19.03
CA HIS A 361 -3.82 -3.15 -19.16
C HIS A 361 -3.05 -4.13 -20.05
N GLU A 362 -2.42 -3.63 -21.11
CA GLU A 362 -1.59 -4.42 -21.99
C GLU A 362 -0.52 -5.16 -21.19
N GLY A 363 -0.49 -6.49 -21.27
CA GLY A 363 0.44 -7.31 -20.54
C GLY A 363 -0.13 -8.64 -20.09
N TYR A 364 0.57 -9.24 -19.13
CA TYR A 364 0.25 -10.56 -18.59
C TYR A 364 0.32 -10.54 -17.06
N ALA A 365 -0.61 -11.18 -16.39
CA ALA A 365 -0.54 -11.37 -14.94
C ALA A 365 0.71 -12.16 -14.53
N ILE A 366 1.07 -13.20 -15.30
CA ILE A 366 2.28 -14.00 -15.09
C ILE A 366 2.76 -14.59 -16.43
N LYS A 367 3.92 -14.14 -16.89
CA LYS A 367 4.57 -14.71 -18.09
C LYS A 367 6.09 -14.65 -17.95
N GLY A 368 6.76 -15.79 -18.02
CA GLY A 368 8.23 -15.82 -17.87
C GLY A 368 8.70 -15.22 -16.58
N ASP A 369 9.73 -14.40 -16.67
CA ASP A 369 10.30 -13.64 -15.56
C ASP A 369 9.86 -12.15 -15.59
N ALA A 370 8.78 -11.84 -16.29
CA ALA A 370 8.19 -10.51 -16.33
C ALA A 370 7.49 -10.19 -14.99
N GLY A 371 7.89 -9.11 -14.32
CA GLY A 371 7.48 -8.86 -12.95
C GLY A 371 7.06 -7.42 -12.63
N TRP A 372 6.80 -6.56 -13.64
CA TRP A 372 6.42 -5.18 -13.41
C TRP A 372 5.72 -4.55 -14.63
N TYR A 373 4.93 -3.50 -14.39
CA TYR A 373 4.25 -2.69 -15.41
C TYR A 373 4.97 -1.36 -15.59
N THR A 374 4.91 -0.78 -16.78
CA THR A 374 5.63 0.47 -17.10
C THR A 374 5.01 1.69 -16.39
N GLU A 375 5.82 2.67 -16.04
CA GLU A 375 5.33 3.90 -15.40
C GLU A 375 4.30 4.67 -16.25
N PRO A 376 4.47 4.83 -17.58
CA PRO A 376 3.44 5.45 -18.43
C PRO A 376 2.08 4.77 -18.32
N GLN A 377 2.05 3.44 -18.14
CA GLN A 377 0.83 2.67 -17.97
C GLN A 377 0.14 2.97 -16.63
N TYR A 378 0.90 2.97 -15.52
CA TYR A 378 0.41 3.36 -14.20
C TYR A 378 -0.13 4.80 -14.18
N GLU A 379 0.64 5.77 -14.69
CA GLU A 379 0.26 7.19 -14.68
C GLU A 379 -1.01 7.46 -15.48
N SER A 380 -1.13 6.87 -16.67
CA SER A 380 -2.30 7.06 -17.52
C SER A 380 -3.53 6.38 -16.96
N SER A 381 -3.37 5.15 -16.41
CA SER A 381 -4.43 4.43 -15.70
C SER A 381 -4.92 5.22 -14.48
N ALA A 382 -4.01 5.67 -13.63
CA ALA A 382 -4.38 6.45 -12.44
C ALA A 382 -5.08 7.77 -12.79
N THR A 383 -4.65 8.42 -13.86
CA THR A 383 -5.29 9.65 -14.34
C THR A 383 -6.71 9.39 -14.86
N LEU A 384 -6.91 8.30 -15.61
CA LEU A 384 -8.21 7.83 -16.06
C LEU A 384 -9.12 7.44 -14.90
N VAL A 385 -8.62 6.66 -13.95
CA VAL A 385 -9.37 6.23 -12.76
C VAL A 385 -9.83 7.42 -11.94
N LYS A 386 -8.97 8.42 -11.69
CA LYS A 386 -9.39 9.67 -11.01
C LYS A 386 -10.53 10.39 -11.73
N PHE A 387 -10.43 10.49 -13.05
CA PHE A 387 -11.47 11.11 -13.88
C PHE A 387 -12.81 10.36 -13.77
N LEU A 388 -12.79 9.04 -13.88
CA LEU A 388 -13.97 8.19 -13.79
C LEU A 388 -14.56 8.17 -12.38
N ALA A 389 -13.72 8.10 -11.37
CA ALA A 389 -14.13 8.14 -9.97
C ALA A 389 -14.82 9.46 -9.63
N ALA A 390 -14.28 10.59 -10.12
CA ALA A 390 -14.94 11.89 -9.96
C ALA A 390 -16.27 11.98 -10.71
N LYS A 391 -16.35 11.41 -11.92
CA LYS A 391 -17.58 11.39 -12.75
C LYS A 391 -18.72 10.62 -12.09
N TYR A 392 -18.40 9.50 -11.43
CA TYR A 392 -19.40 8.58 -10.83
C TYR A 392 -19.44 8.62 -9.31
N ASN A 393 -18.67 9.52 -8.69
CA ASN A 393 -18.55 9.63 -7.23
C ASN A 393 -18.11 8.32 -6.56
N ILE A 394 -17.15 7.62 -7.19
CA ILE A 394 -16.58 6.37 -6.67
C ILE A 394 -15.47 6.72 -5.67
N PRO A 395 -15.48 6.16 -4.45
CA PRO A 395 -14.37 6.35 -3.52
C PRO A 395 -13.05 5.78 -4.06
N LEU A 396 -11.96 6.53 -3.87
CA LEU A 396 -10.62 6.07 -4.24
C LEU A 396 -10.03 5.25 -3.07
N ASP A 397 -10.44 4.01 -2.97
CA ASP A 397 -9.91 3.02 -2.02
C ASP A 397 -9.91 1.63 -2.65
N ARG A 398 -9.32 0.64 -1.94
CA ARG A 398 -9.18 -0.74 -2.45
C ARG A 398 -10.48 -1.58 -2.32
N GLU A 399 -11.53 -1.03 -1.80
CA GLU A 399 -12.87 -1.61 -1.78
C GLU A 399 -13.68 -1.23 -3.03
N HIS A 400 -13.29 -0.13 -3.71
CA HIS A 400 -13.98 0.39 -4.89
C HIS A 400 -13.11 0.40 -6.17
N VAL A 401 -11.77 0.41 -6.02
CA VAL A 401 -10.80 0.18 -7.11
C VAL A 401 -10.15 -1.18 -6.85
N ILE A 402 -10.63 -2.20 -7.54
CA ILE A 402 -10.30 -3.60 -7.28
C ILE A 402 -9.60 -4.24 -8.48
N GLY A 403 -8.89 -5.35 -8.26
CA GLY A 403 -8.45 -6.25 -9.33
C GLY A 403 -9.57 -7.19 -9.74
N HIS A 404 -9.50 -7.74 -10.93
CA HIS A 404 -10.45 -8.76 -11.38
C HIS A 404 -10.36 -10.03 -10.51
N ASP A 405 -9.17 -10.36 -10.01
CA ASP A 405 -8.95 -11.43 -9.03
C ASP A 405 -9.79 -11.25 -7.74
N GLU A 406 -10.21 -10.03 -7.44
CA GLU A 406 -11.04 -9.70 -6.28
C GLU A 406 -12.54 -9.74 -6.56
N ALA A 407 -12.97 -9.97 -7.80
CA ALA A 407 -14.39 -10.15 -8.14
C ALA A 407 -14.92 -11.45 -7.52
N PRO A 408 -16.12 -11.44 -6.92
CA PRO A 408 -16.68 -12.64 -6.30
C PRO A 408 -17.07 -13.70 -7.33
N SER A 409 -16.94 -14.97 -6.96
CA SER A 409 -17.53 -16.07 -7.72
C SER A 409 -19.06 -15.96 -7.72
N VAL A 410 -19.70 -16.22 -8.86
CA VAL A 410 -21.16 -16.05 -9.01
C VAL A 410 -21.91 -17.12 -8.24
N LEU A 411 -21.49 -18.35 -8.36
CA LEU A 411 -22.04 -19.55 -7.73
C LEU A 411 -20.90 -20.48 -7.28
N ASP A 412 -21.24 -21.73 -6.93
CA ASP A 412 -20.28 -22.79 -6.57
C ASP A 412 -19.42 -23.27 -7.74
N HIS A 413 -18.84 -22.35 -8.46
CA HIS A 413 -18.01 -22.66 -9.57
C HIS A 413 -16.60 -22.08 -9.41
N LEU A 414 -15.65 -22.87 -9.78
CA LEU A 414 -14.26 -22.49 -9.76
C LEU A 414 -14.06 -21.31 -10.73
N THR A 415 -13.62 -20.21 -10.18
CA THR A 415 -13.16 -19.07 -10.94
C THR A 415 -11.64 -19.02 -10.82
N GLN A 416 -10.96 -20.01 -11.35
CA GLN A 416 -9.52 -19.94 -11.59
C GLN A 416 -9.20 -18.96 -12.72
N ASP A 417 -10.23 -18.53 -13.42
CA ASP A 417 -10.17 -17.68 -14.59
C ASP A 417 -10.02 -16.19 -14.25
N HIS A 418 -10.03 -15.83 -12.96
CA HIS A 418 -9.87 -14.44 -12.48
C HIS A 418 -8.60 -14.33 -11.65
N TRP A 419 -7.46 -14.15 -12.29
CA TRP A 419 -6.17 -13.97 -11.59
C TRP A 419 -5.54 -12.60 -11.83
N ASP A 420 -6.06 -11.83 -12.77
CA ASP A 420 -5.64 -10.47 -13.12
C ASP A 420 -6.23 -9.39 -12.17
N ALA A 421 -5.60 -8.24 -11.94
CA ALA A 421 -4.32 -7.79 -12.52
C ALA A 421 -3.06 -8.53 -12.03
N GLY A 422 -3.19 -9.61 -11.26
CA GLY A 422 -2.08 -10.49 -10.94
C GLY A 422 -1.17 -10.00 -9.79
N PRO A 423 -0.14 -10.80 -9.49
CA PRO A 423 0.76 -10.56 -8.38
C PRO A 423 1.76 -9.41 -8.62
N PHE A 424 1.92 -8.95 -9.86
CA PHE A 424 2.92 -7.97 -10.29
C PHE A 424 2.37 -6.55 -10.48
N TRP A 425 1.08 -6.33 -10.26
CA TRP A 425 0.51 -5.00 -10.19
C TRP A 425 0.85 -4.36 -8.83
N ASP A 426 1.67 -3.30 -8.80
CA ASP A 426 2.01 -2.62 -7.55
C ASP A 426 0.86 -1.73 -7.05
N TRP A 427 0.00 -2.32 -6.21
CA TRP A 427 -1.12 -1.61 -5.59
C TRP A 427 -0.69 -0.45 -4.69
N ASN A 428 0.47 -0.53 -4.03
CA ASN A 428 0.93 0.57 -3.18
C ASN A 428 1.27 1.80 -4.02
N HIS A 429 1.98 1.60 -5.11
CA HIS A 429 2.31 2.65 -6.07
C HIS A 429 1.06 3.20 -6.77
N PHE A 430 0.20 2.33 -7.28
CA PHE A 430 -1.02 2.74 -7.98
C PHE A 430 -1.94 3.58 -7.09
N MET A 431 -2.17 3.17 -5.84
CA MET A 431 -2.98 3.92 -4.89
C MET A 431 -2.32 5.25 -4.47
N GLN A 432 -0.98 5.32 -4.45
CA GLN A 432 -0.27 6.58 -4.26
C GLN A 432 -0.52 7.55 -5.42
N LEU A 433 -0.43 7.07 -6.66
CA LEU A 433 -0.78 7.86 -7.86
C LEU A 433 -2.24 8.33 -7.84
N LEU A 434 -3.16 7.54 -7.30
CA LEU A 434 -4.56 7.94 -7.12
C LEU A 434 -4.75 9.04 -6.06
N GLY A 435 -3.74 9.32 -5.23
CA GLY A 435 -3.85 10.24 -4.10
C GLY A 435 -4.52 9.62 -2.87
N ALA A 436 -4.63 8.29 -2.83
CA ALA A 436 -5.23 7.50 -1.76
C ALA A 436 -4.26 6.42 -1.24
N PRO A 437 -3.08 6.82 -0.71
CA PRO A 437 -2.02 5.88 -0.35
C PRO A 437 -2.49 4.82 0.63
N THR A 438 -1.98 3.61 0.48
CA THR A 438 -2.30 2.47 1.34
C THR A 438 -1.78 2.61 2.77
N GLY A 439 -0.87 3.55 3.00
CA GLY A 439 -0.22 3.74 4.30
C GLY A 439 1.06 2.91 4.44
N ALA A 440 1.62 2.39 3.35
CA ALA A 440 2.88 1.62 3.37
C ALA A 440 4.05 2.37 4.02
N GLY A 441 4.16 3.68 3.78
CA GLY A 441 5.19 4.55 4.39
C GLY A 441 5.06 4.71 5.91
N GLY A 442 3.90 4.42 6.49
CA GLY A 442 3.62 4.44 7.93
C GLY A 442 3.31 3.06 8.53
N ALA A 443 3.64 1.99 7.78
CA ALA A 443 3.45 0.62 8.27
C ALA A 443 4.32 0.31 9.48
N GLY A 444 3.79 -0.54 10.35
CA GLY A 444 4.46 -0.94 11.58
C GLY A 444 3.67 -0.58 12.83
N GLY A 445 4.11 -1.12 13.94
CA GLY A 445 3.53 -0.86 15.26
C GLY A 445 2.86 -2.06 15.90
N LEU A 446 2.36 -1.83 17.11
CA LEU A 446 1.68 -2.86 17.88
C LEU A 446 0.27 -3.09 17.35
N LEU A 447 -0.07 -4.35 17.19
CA LEU A 447 -1.40 -4.78 16.77
C LEU A 447 -2.12 -5.50 17.90
N GLN A 448 -3.45 -5.48 17.89
CA GLN A 448 -4.31 -6.26 18.77
C GLN A 448 -5.50 -6.85 18.00
N ALA A 449 -6.02 -7.98 18.48
CA ALA A 449 -7.22 -8.59 17.90
C ALA A 449 -8.41 -7.62 17.96
N GLY A 450 -9.14 -7.53 16.86
CA GLY A 450 -10.26 -6.61 16.66
C GLY A 450 -9.92 -5.27 16.01
N GLN A 451 -8.63 -4.98 15.75
CA GLN A 451 -8.24 -3.81 14.95
C GLN A 451 -8.49 -4.05 13.47
N LEU A 452 -8.80 -2.98 12.75
CA LEU A 452 -8.82 -2.97 11.30
C LEU A 452 -7.44 -2.56 10.77
N VAL A 453 -6.87 -3.40 9.92
CA VAL A 453 -5.59 -3.14 9.27
C VAL A 453 -5.72 -3.20 7.76
N ARG A 454 -4.90 -2.42 7.09
CA ARG A 454 -4.64 -2.53 5.65
C ARG A 454 -3.34 -3.27 5.45
N ILE A 455 -3.33 -4.23 4.53
CA ILE A 455 -2.15 -5.01 4.16
C ILE A 455 -1.26 -4.17 3.25
N VAL A 456 0.02 -4.06 3.57
CA VAL A 456 0.97 -3.20 2.83
C VAL A 456 2.35 -3.87 2.70
N PRO A 457 2.42 -5.06 2.10
CA PRO A 457 3.71 -5.69 1.82
C PRO A 457 4.51 -4.79 0.86
N PRO A 458 5.84 -4.66 1.04
CA PRO A 458 6.65 -3.89 0.11
C PRO A 458 6.70 -4.59 -1.26
N PHE A 459 6.65 -3.81 -2.33
CA PHE A 459 6.86 -4.30 -3.69
C PHE A 459 8.34 -4.11 -4.07
N THR A 460 9.23 -4.81 -3.36
CA THR A 460 10.69 -4.73 -3.47
C THR A 460 11.32 -6.09 -3.26
N SER A 461 12.66 -6.18 -3.38
CA SER A 461 13.44 -7.38 -3.07
C SER A 461 13.21 -7.94 -1.66
N ALA A 462 12.68 -7.14 -0.73
CA ALA A 462 12.31 -7.61 0.61
C ALA A 462 11.06 -8.52 0.64
N ASN A 463 10.28 -8.55 -0.44
CA ASN A 463 9.08 -9.39 -0.59
C ASN A 463 9.02 -10.02 -1.98
N GLN A 464 10.00 -10.87 -2.28
CA GLN A 464 10.08 -11.61 -3.54
C GLN A 464 9.57 -13.04 -3.39
N GLN A 465 8.85 -13.52 -4.42
CA GLN A 465 8.34 -14.88 -4.48
C GLN A 465 8.57 -15.49 -5.86
N ALA A 466 8.95 -16.77 -5.90
CA ALA A 466 8.91 -17.57 -7.11
C ALA A 466 7.53 -18.25 -7.22
N MET A 467 6.89 -18.13 -8.37
CA MET A 467 5.54 -18.63 -8.59
C MET A 467 5.48 -19.60 -9.76
N LYS A 468 4.63 -20.60 -9.62
CA LYS A 468 4.30 -21.51 -10.72
C LYS A 468 3.24 -20.90 -11.63
N TYR A 469 3.37 -21.16 -12.89
CA TYR A 469 2.38 -20.80 -13.90
C TYR A 469 2.32 -21.89 -14.98
N ARG A 470 1.25 -21.89 -15.75
CA ARG A 470 1.11 -22.78 -16.90
C ARG A 470 1.44 -21.99 -18.16
N GLU A 471 2.19 -22.61 -19.03
CA GLU A 471 2.49 -22.08 -20.34
C GLU A 471 2.26 -23.16 -21.39
N LYS A 472 1.77 -22.78 -22.54
CA LYS A 472 1.59 -23.69 -23.65
C LYS A 472 2.81 -23.65 -24.54
N VAL A 473 3.39 -24.81 -24.77
CA VAL A 473 4.52 -25.00 -25.68
C VAL A 473 4.05 -25.96 -26.78
N GLY A 474 3.66 -25.41 -27.91
CA GLY A 474 2.95 -26.17 -28.97
C GLY A 474 1.59 -26.68 -28.45
N GLU A 475 1.33 -27.98 -28.62
CA GLU A 475 0.08 -28.61 -28.15
C GLU A 475 0.13 -29.02 -26.64
N THR A 476 1.24 -28.76 -25.92
CA THR A 476 1.44 -29.25 -24.56
C THR A 476 1.46 -28.12 -23.58
N THR A 477 0.62 -28.20 -22.52
CA THR A 477 0.71 -27.31 -21.37
C THR A 477 1.82 -27.76 -20.42
N VAL A 478 2.82 -26.92 -20.21
CA VAL A 478 3.94 -27.15 -19.27
C VAL A 478 3.80 -26.27 -18.05
N VAL A 479 4.31 -26.75 -16.91
CA VAL A 479 4.39 -25.96 -15.69
C VAL A 479 5.78 -25.36 -15.60
N LYS A 480 5.85 -24.04 -15.54
CA LYS A 480 7.07 -23.28 -15.32
C LYS A 480 7.06 -22.62 -13.94
N THR A 481 8.19 -22.09 -13.54
CA THR A 481 8.36 -21.33 -12.28
C THR A 481 9.17 -20.09 -12.59
N THR A 482 8.70 -18.92 -12.14
CA THR A 482 9.42 -17.64 -12.29
C THR A 482 10.69 -17.65 -11.44
N VAL A 483 11.64 -16.79 -11.73
CA VAL A 483 12.61 -16.36 -10.70
C VAL A 483 11.88 -15.70 -9.52
N PRO A 484 12.50 -15.55 -8.33
CA PRO A 484 11.91 -14.74 -7.28
C PRO A 484 11.73 -13.29 -7.73
N LEU A 485 10.49 -12.79 -7.75
CA LEU A 485 10.13 -11.44 -8.19
C LEU A 485 9.39 -10.70 -7.06
N PRO A 486 9.49 -9.37 -6.96
CA PRO A 486 8.66 -8.58 -6.07
C PRO A 486 7.18 -8.83 -6.32
N VAL A 487 6.39 -9.00 -5.25
CA VAL A 487 4.95 -9.30 -5.36
C VAL A 487 4.12 -8.39 -4.44
N ASN A 488 2.86 -8.20 -4.82
CA ASN A 488 1.90 -7.36 -4.10
C ASN A 488 1.14 -8.09 -2.98
N PHE A 489 1.59 -9.24 -2.52
CA PHE A 489 0.89 -10.04 -1.52
C PHE A 489 1.82 -10.62 -0.45
N GLY A 490 1.23 -11.06 0.67
CA GLY A 490 1.84 -11.93 1.66
C GLY A 490 1.18 -13.31 1.65
N TYR A 491 1.97 -14.39 1.87
CA TYR A 491 1.41 -15.74 2.02
C TYR A 491 0.67 -15.93 3.35
N LEU A 492 -0.46 -16.62 3.27
CA LEU A 492 -1.31 -16.99 4.41
C LEU A 492 -1.15 -18.46 4.78
N TYR A 493 -1.17 -18.69 6.09
CA TYR A 493 -1.02 -20.01 6.70
C TYR A 493 -2.12 -20.27 7.73
N SER A 494 -2.42 -21.52 7.99
CA SER A 494 -3.36 -21.95 9.04
C SER A 494 -2.78 -21.83 10.47
N GLU A 495 -1.46 -21.73 10.58
CA GLU A 495 -0.69 -21.58 11.83
C GLU A 495 0.39 -20.52 11.69
N PRO A 496 0.89 -19.89 12.77
CA PRO A 496 1.94 -18.87 12.72
C PRO A 496 3.33 -19.44 12.44
N VAL A 497 3.49 -20.08 11.30
CA VAL A 497 4.73 -20.73 10.84
C VAL A 497 4.79 -20.71 9.30
N ALA A 498 5.96 -20.42 8.75
CA ALA A 498 6.20 -20.46 7.30
C ALA A 498 6.49 -21.91 6.87
N ASP A 499 5.49 -22.76 6.95
CA ASP A 499 5.52 -24.17 6.54
C ASP A 499 4.52 -24.37 5.39
N GLN A 500 4.99 -24.84 4.26
CA GLN A 500 4.19 -25.11 3.06
C GLN A 500 3.00 -26.05 3.32
N THR A 501 3.16 -27.01 4.25
CA THR A 501 2.08 -27.92 4.65
C THR A 501 0.97 -27.23 5.43
N LYS A 502 1.22 -26.00 5.89
CA LYS A 502 0.30 -25.12 6.62
C LYS A 502 -0.22 -23.99 5.76
N ALA A 503 0.12 -23.93 4.46
CA ALA A 503 -0.46 -22.97 3.54
C ALA A 503 -1.99 -23.00 3.63
N LEU A 504 -2.61 -21.82 3.67
CA LEU A 504 -4.07 -21.73 3.78
C LEU A 504 -4.71 -22.38 2.55
N THR A 505 -5.78 -23.13 2.76
CA THR A 505 -6.54 -23.78 1.70
C THR A 505 -7.92 -23.18 1.59
N ASP A 506 -8.44 -23.14 0.38
CA ASP A 506 -9.80 -22.70 0.07
C ASP A 506 -10.57 -23.85 -0.60
N PRO A 507 -11.85 -24.06 -0.28
CA PRO A 507 -12.62 -25.19 -0.80
C PRO A 507 -12.94 -25.08 -2.30
N TYR A 508 -12.79 -23.89 -2.90
CA TYR A 508 -12.98 -23.67 -4.35
C TYR A 508 -11.67 -23.68 -5.12
N PHE A 509 -10.53 -23.34 -4.47
CA PHE A 509 -9.19 -23.35 -5.08
C PHE A 509 -8.44 -24.61 -4.68
N THR A 510 -8.40 -25.60 -5.54
CA THR A 510 -7.78 -26.91 -5.27
C THR A 510 -6.38 -27.07 -5.83
N GLU A 511 -5.88 -26.07 -6.55
CA GLU A 511 -4.54 -26.06 -7.12
C GLU A 511 -3.44 -25.96 -6.06
N ASN A 512 -2.22 -26.31 -6.47
CA ASN A 512 -1.05 -26.12 -5.62
C ASN A 512 -0.92 -24.64 -5.22
N TRP A 513 -0.64 -24.42 -3.96
CA TRP A 513 -0.55 -23.09 -3.34
C TRP A 513 0.47 -22.14 -4.00
N GLN A 514 1.48 -22.66 -4.72
CA GLN A 514 2.51 -21.86 -5.38
C GLN A 514 2.07 -21.29 -6.74
N TYR A 515 0.94 -21.75 -7.32
CA TYR A 515 0.46 -21.14 -8.55
C TYR A 515 0.08 -19.69 -8.31
N GLY A 516 0.52 -18.81 -9.22
CA GLY A 516 0.17 -17.40 -9.18
C GLY A 516 -1.35 -17.20 -9.29
N SER A 517 -2.04 -18.02 -10.08
CA SER A 517 -3.50 -18.04 -10.21
C SER A 517 -4.25 -18.49 -8.94
N ASN A 518 -3.59 -19.15 -8.00
CA ASN A 518 -4.23 -19.57 -6.74
C ASN A 518 -4.16 -18.47 -5.69
N TRP A 519 -5.23 -17.72 -5.52
CA TRP A 519 -5.35 -16.65 -4.52
C TRP A 519 -5.80 -17.11 -3.14
N ALA A 520 -6.07 -18.40 -2.93
CA ALA A 520 -6.60 -18.96 -1.68
C ALA A 520 -5.76 -18.64 -0.44
N ASN A 521 -4.46 -18.52 -0.63
CA ASN A 521 -3.47 -18.34 0.43
C ASN A 521 -2.66 -17.04 0.31
N LYS A 522 -3.22 -16.03 -0.32
CA LYS A 522 -2.54 -14.75 -0.54
C LYS A 522 -3.40 -13.60 0.00
N VAL A 523 -2.80 -12.71 0.77
CA VAL A 523 -3.43 -11.46 1.22
C VAL A 523 -2.79 -10.30 0.48
N THR A 524 -3.60 -9.54 -0.27
CA THR A 524 -3.12 -8.57 -1.25
C THR A 524 -2.90 -7.18 -0.66
N ALA A 525 -1.96 -6.45 -1.25
CA ALA A 525 -1.67 -5.07 -0.90
C ALA A 525 -2.90 -4.16 -1.02
N GLY A 526 -3.09 -3.31 -0.02
CA GLY A 526 -4.20 -2.38 0.08
C GLY A 526 -5.51 -2.99 0.58
N SER A 527 -5.67 -4.33 0.63
CA SER A 527 -6.87 -4.96 1.18
C SER A 527 -7.00 -4.73 2.69
N THR A 528 -8.24 -4.60 3.18
CA THR A 528 -8.51 -4.36 4.60
C THR A 528 -9.07 -5.60 5.29
N HIS A 529 -8.52 -5.93 6.45
CA HIS A 529 -8.92 -7.09 7.24
C HIS A 529 -8.95 -6.79 8.73
N VAL A 530 -9.80 -7.50 9.47
CA VAL A 530 -9.83 -7.39 10.94
C VAL A 530 -8.85 -8.38 11.53
N VAL A 531 -7.94 -7.88 12.37
CA VAL A 531 -6.96 -8.71 13.11
C VAL A 531 -7.70 -9.70 14.01
N ALA A 532 -7.40 -10.99 13.84
CA ALA A 532 -7.98 -12.08 14.60
C ALA A 532 -7.12 -12.48 15.80
N ASP A 533 -5.79 -12.37 15.66
CA ASP A 533 -4.81 -12.72 16.70
C ASP A 533 -3.42 -12.14 16.34
N VAL A 534 -2.53 -12.00 17.31
CA VAL A 534 -1.15 -11.55 17.12
C VAL A 534 -0.21 -12.43 17.94
N ARG A 535 0.85 -12.96 17.33
CA ARG A 535 1.86 -13.78 17.99
C ARG A 535 3.27 -13.49 17.48
N SER A 536 4.10 -12.85 18.30
CA SER A 536 5.48 -12.52 17.91
C SER A 536 5.51 -11.79 16.55
N ASN A 537 6.16 -12.37 15.53
CA ASN A 537 6.29 -11.81 14.19
C ASN A 537 5.14 -12.22 13.25
N TRP A 538 4.02 -12.69 13.78
CA TRP A 538 2.88 -13.17 13.01
C TRP A 538 1.61 -12.44 13.37
N THR A 539 0.85 -12.07 12.37
CA THR A 539 -0.49 -11.50 12.51
C THR A 539 -1.50 -12.44 11.85
N ALA A 540 -2.59 -12.70 12.55
CA ALA A 540 -3.73 -13.39 11.96
C ALA A 540 -4.83 -12.41 11.65
N VAL A 541 -5.53 -12.65 10.54
CA VAL A 541 -6.74 -11.93 10.14
C VAL A 541 -7.89 -12.92 9.94
N TRP A 542 -9.13 -12.40 10.00
CA TRP A 542 -10.28 -13.19 9.58
C TRP A 542 -10.34 -13.21 8.05
N TYR A 543 -10.37 -14.42 7.47
CA TYR A 543 -10.19 -14.63 6.05
C TYR A 543 -10.85 -15.94 5.59
N GLY A 544 -11.84 -15.86 4.69
CA GLY A 544 -12.50 -17.05 4.13
C GLY A 544 -13.13 -17.99 5.17
N GLY A 545 -13.73 -17.45 6.23
CA GLY A 545 -14.31 -18.23 7.33
C GLY A 545 -13.27 -18.81 8.31
N LYS A 546 -11.99 -18.45 8.20
CA LYS A 546 -10.88 -19.00 8.96
C LYS A 546 -10.04 -17.92 9.62
N LYS A 547 -9.20 -18.32 10.57
CA LYS A 547 -8.08 -17.50 11.06
C LYS A 547 -6.87 -17.76 10.17
N ALA A 548 -6.39 -16.75 9.49
CA ALA A 548 -5.28 -16.84 8.54
C ALA A 548 -4.07 -16.05 9.02
N TRP A 549 -2.92 -16.69 9.13
CA TRP A 549 -1.69 -16.11 9.64
C TRP A 549 -0.75 -15.71 8.50
N PHE A 550 -0.14 -14.55 8.61
CA PHE A 550 0.96 -14.12 7.73
C PHE A 550 2.14 -13.58 8.55
N TYR A 551 3.32 -13.68 7.99
CA TYR A 551 4.53 -13.13 8.58
C TYR A 551 4.49 -11.61 8.53
N ASN A 552 4.54 -10.97 9.70
CA ASN A 552 4.36 -9.52 9.84
C ASN A 552 5.22 -9.00 11.01
N PRO A 553 6.57 -9.06 10.89
CA PRO A 553 7.46 -8.69 11.98
C PRO A 553 7.29 -7.21 12.32
N GLY A 554 6.99 -6.92 13.59
CA GLY A 554 6.77 -5.55 14.06
C GLY A 554 5.60 -4.83 13.40
N GLY A 555 4.66 -5.55 12.78
CA GLY A 555 3.53 -4.95 12.08
C GLY A 555 3.87 -4.31 10.73
N GLN A 556 5.11 -4.44 10.23
CA GLN A 556 5.63 -3.67 9.09
C GLN A 556 4.92 -3.92 7.75
N TYR A 557 4.12 -5.01 7.65
CA TYR A 557 3.30 -5.29 6.47
C TYR A 557 1.83 -4.90 6.67
N THR A 558 1.54 -4.11 7.70
CA THR A 558 0.21 -3.61 8.01
C THR A 558 0.22 -2.15 8.39
N SER A 559 -0.81 -1.41 7.96
CA SER A 559 -1.13 -0.06 8.40
C SER A 559 -2.49 -0.07 9.11
N VAL A 560 -2.59 0.50 10.30
CA VAL A 560 -3.86 0.55 11.04
C VAL A 560 -4.79 1.59 10.42
N VAL A 561 -6.01 1.18 10.08
CA VAL A 561 -7.00 2.05 9.40
C VAL A 561 -7.79 2.93 10.39
N GLY A 562 -7.79 2.58 11.66
CA GLY A 562 -8.61 3.24 12.68
C GLY A 562 -9.95 2.51 12.92
N VAL A 563 -10.85 3.15 13.66
CA VAL A 563 -12.14 2.56 14.02
C VAL A 563 -13.12 2.67 12.86
N LYS A 564 -13.63 1.53 12.42
CA LYS A 564 -14.69 1.39 11.41
C LYS A 564 -15.69 0.33 11.86
N ASN A 565 -16.86 0.29 11.26
CA ASN A 565 -17.79 -0.81 11.48
C ASN A 565 -17.41 -2.02 10.60
N ALA A 566 -17.29 -3.17 11.24
CA ALA A 566 -17.20 -4.48 10.61
C ALA A 566 -18.50 -5.26 10.84
N VAL A 567 -18.73 -6.30 10.05
CA VAL A 567 -19.91 -7.15 10.20
C VAL A 567 -19.55 -8.50 10.84
N THR A 568 -20.51 -9.03 11.59
CA THR A 568 -20.48 -10.38 12.18
C THR A 568 -21.86 -10.97 12.16
N ALA A 569 -21.99 -12.28 12.35
CA ALA A 569 -23.26 -12.96 12.49
C ALA A 569 -24.10 -12.34 13.62
N LYS A 570 -25.43 -12.26 13.44
CA LYS A 570 -26.35 -11.87 14.50
C LYS A 570 -26.30 -12.83 15.68
N ASP A 571 -26.69 -12.32 16.85
CA ASP A 571 -26.78 -13.12 18.07
C ASP A 571 -27.71 -14.34 17.86
N GLY A 572 -27.23 -15.49 18.28
CA GLY A 572 -27.91 -16.77 18.14
C GLY A 572 -27.67 -17.53 16.82
N ALA A 573 -27.12 -16.88 15.80
CA ALA A 573 -26.68 -17.56 14.58
C ALA A 573 -25.31 -18.21 14.79
N THR A 574 -25.09 -19.40 14.26
CA THR A 574 -23.77 -20.08 14.27
C THR A 574 -22.92 -19.67 13.10
N SER A 575 -23.53 -19.33 11.97
CA SER A 575 -22.88 -18.83 10.77
C SER A 575 -23.89 -18.09 9.89
N VAL A 576 -23.40 -17.36 8.90
CA VAL A 576 -24.18 -16.60 7.91
C VAL A 576 -23.79 -17.06 6.50
N PRO A 577 -24.78 -17.27 5.59
CA PRO A 577 -24.48 -17.53 4.19
C PRO A 577 -23.72 -16.38 3.51
N VAL A 578 -22.82 -16.73 2.62
CA VAL A 578 -22.06 -15.79 1.80
C VAL A 578 -22.53 -15.92 0.34
N TYR A 579 -22.69 -14.78 -0.34
CA TYR A 579 -23.21 -14.71 -1.70
C TYR A 579 -22.18 -14.12 -2.65
N GLY A 580 -22.12 -14.62 -3.87
CA GLY A 580 -21.26 -14.09 -4.92
C GLY A 580 -21.93 -12.99 -5.76
N ARG A 581 -23.24 -12.77 -5.58
CA ARG A 581 -24.02 -11.78 -6.31
C ARG A 581 -25.14 -11.20 -5.44
N ALA A 582 -25.65 -10.03 -5.82
CA ALA A 582 -26.66 -9.30 -5.08
C ALA A 582 -27.94 -9.13 -5.95
N TYR A 583 -28.68 -10.21 -6.13
CA TYR A 583 -29.92 -10.18 -6.92
C TYR A 583 -31.15 -9.90 -6.07
N PRO A 584 -32.23 -9.38 -6.68
CA PRO A 584 -33.48 -9.11 -5.96
C PRO A 584 -34.16 -10.40 -5.50
N GLU A 585 -35.05 -10.28 -4.57
CA GLU A 585 -35.97 -11.38 -4.21
C GLU A 585 -36.85 -11.82 -5.38
N ASP A 586 -37.27 -13.10 -5.41
CA ASP A 586 -38.06 -13.67 -6.51
C ASP A 586 -39.34 -12.88 -6.79
N GLY A 587 -40.00 -12.37 -5.74
CA GLY A 587 -41.20 -11.56 -5.88
C GLY A 587 -41.02 -10.23 -6.62
N ALA A 588 -39.82 -9.70 -6.66
CA ALA A 588 -39.51 -8.46 -7.38
C ALA A 588 -39.63 -8.58 -8.91
N TYR A 589 -39.54 -9.79 -9.44
CA TYR A 589 -39.69 -10.05 -10.87
C TYR A 589 -41.16 -10.05 -11.35
N ALA A 590 -42.14 -10.14 -10.44
CA ALA A 590 -43.53 -10.22 -10.78
C ALA A 590 -44.02 -8.96 -11.54
N GLY A 591 -44.63 -9.17 -12.69
CA GLY A 591 -45.19 -8.08 -13.52
C GLY A 591 -44.15 -7.30 -14.35
N THR A 592 -42.87 -7.62 -14.24
CA THR A 592 -41.79 -6.94 -15.00
C THR A 592 -41.59 -7.48 -16.41
N GLY A 593 -42.07 -8.68 -16.71
CA GLY A 593 -41.78 -9.41 -17.95
C GLY A 593 -40.39 -10.08 -17.95
N VAL A 594 -39.61 -9.92 -16.89
CA VAL A 594 -38.30 -10.57 -16.73
C VAL A 594 -38.48 -11.86 -15.94
N PRO A 595 -37.99 -13.02 -16.43
CA PRO A 595 -38.05 -14.26 -15.68
C PRO A 595 -37.16 -14.21 -14.43
N VAL A 596 -37.55 -14.88 -13.36
CA VAL A 596 -36.71 -15.08 -12.18
C VAL A 596 -35.44 -15.84 -12.63
N GLN A 597 -34.31 -15.33 -12.21
CA GLN A 597 -33.02 -15.90 -12.66
C GLN A 597 -32.75 -17.27 -12.04
N THR A 598 -32.07 -18.13 -12.75
CA THR A 598 -31.67 -19.45 -12.25
C THR A 598 -30.81 -19.29 -11.00
N ASN A 599 -31.15 -20.01 -9.93
CA ASN A 599 -30.47 -19.91 -8.63
C ASN A 599 -30.42 -18.46 -8.08
N ASN A 600 -31.49 -17.69 -8.29
CA ASN A 600 -31.56 -16.25 -8.01
C ASN A 600 -31.09 -15.87 -6.61
N ASN A 601 -31.46 -16.64 -5.58
CA ASN A 601 -31.11 -16.41 -4.18
C ASN A 601 -30.08 -17.43 -3.63
N ALA A 602 -29.35 -18.15 -4.49
CA ALA A 602 -28.37 -19.13 -4.05
C ALA A 602 -27.14 -18.47 -3.43
N SER A 603 -26.70 -18.98 -2.28
CA SER A 603 -25.44 -18.65 -1.66
C SER A 603 -24.30 -19.53 -2.21
N LEU A 604 -23.07 -19.15 -1.93
CA LEU A 604 -21.88 -19.96 -2.14
C LEU A 604 -21.86 -21.08 -1.08
N THR A 605 -22.13 -22.32 -1.47
CA THR A 605 -22.42 -23.41 -0.49
C THR A 605 -21.22 -23.80 0.37
N LYS A 606 -20.00 -23.58 -0.11
CA LYS A 606 -18.76 -23.88 0.61
C LYS A 606 -18.23 -22.72 1.46
N TYR A 607 -18.87 -21.54 1.36
CA TYR A 607 -18.48 -20.37 2.14
C TYR A 607 -19.54 -20.02 3.19
N SER A 608 -19.06 -19.63 4.36
CA SER A 608 -19.91 -19.07 5.42
C SER A 608 -19.11 -18.09 6.27
N LEU A 609 -19.79 -17.16 6.91
CA LEU A 609 -19.24 -16.28 7.93
C LEU A 609 -19.58 -16.86 9.31
N PRO A 610 -18.66 -17.53 10.00
CA PRO A 610 -18.89 -18.11 11.33
C PRO A 610 -19.13 -17.04 12.39
N ALA A 611 -19.91 -17.36 13.41
CA ALA A 611 -20.15 -16.47 14.54
C ALA A 611 -18.83 -16.08 15.23
N GLY A 612 -18.74 -14.80 15.64
CA GLY A 612 -17.57 -14.25 16.32
C GLY A 612 -16.42 -13.82 15.42
N GLN A 613 -16.50 -14.09 14.11
CA GLN A 613 -15.58 -13.51 13.13
C GLN A 613 -16.07 -12.13 12.66
N LEU A 614 -15.13 -11.22 12.39
CA LEU A 614 -15.39 -9.86 11.97
C LEU A 614 -14.85 -9.62 10.56
N TYR A 615 -15.68 -9.14 9.64
CA TYR A 615 -15.31 -8.86 8.25
C TYR A 615 -15.52 -7.39 7.91
N THR A 616 -14.60 -6.83 7.15
CA THR A 616 -14.64 -5.42 6.70
C THR A 616 -15.79 -5.23 5.71
N LYS A 617 -16.54 -4.16 5.86
CA LYS A 617 -17.48 -3.69 4.83
C LYS A 617 -16.69 -3.12 3.65
N ALA A 618 -17.08 -3.52 2.46
CA ALA A 618 -16.51 -3.04 1.19
C ALA A 618 -17.45 -2.05 0.48
N GLY A 619 -18.38 -1.48 1.20
CA GLY A 619 -19.34 -0.48 0.73
C GLY A 619 -20.57 -0.38 1.61
N ASP A 620 -21.44 0.53 1.24
CA ASP A 620 -22.75 0.69 1.91
C ASP A 620 -23.72 -0.47 1.55
N PRO A 621 -24.72 -0.73 2.38
CA PRO A 621 -25.76 -1.71 2.06
C PRO A 621 -26.48 -1.37 0.75
N VAL A 622 -26.62 -2.35 -0.13
CA VAL A 622 -27.26 -2.21 -1.44
C VAL A 622 -28.49 -3.10 -1.52
N LYS A 623 -29.53 -2.61 -2.14
CA LYS A 623 -30.68 -3.45 -2.54
C LYS A 623 -30.27 -4.33 -3.71
N GLY A 624 -30.66 -5.59 -3.67
CA GLY A 624 -30.47 -6.49 -4.80
C GLY A 624 -31.15 -5.95 -6.04
N ASP A 625 -30.48 -6.00 -7.17
CA ASP A 625 -31.06 -5.66 -8.45
C ASP A 625 -30.56 -6.59 -9.56
N TYR A 626 -31.30 -6.62 -10.65
CA TYR A 626 -30.94 -7.35 -11.83
C TYR A 626 -31.33 -6.55 -13.06
N TYR A 627 -30.40 -6.44 -13.98
CA TYR A 627 -30.59 -5.71 -15.20
C TYR A 627 -30.78 -6.66 -16.38
N TYR A 628 -31.98 -6.67 -16.91
CA TYR A 628 -32.32 -7.40 -18.09
C TYR A 628 -32.27 -6.49 -19.30
N SER A 629 -31.20 -6.53 -20.02
CA SER A 629 -31.05 -5.77 -21.27
C SER A 629 -31.26 -6.67 -22.45
N ALA A 630 -32.23 -6.30 -23.28
CA ALA A 630 -32.23 -6.76 -24.65
C ALA A 630 -31.31 -5.85 -25.47
N TYR A 631 -30.72 -6.40 -26.50
CA TYR A 631 -29.87 -5.68 -27.41
C TYR A 631 -30.50 -4.37 -27.89
N ASN A 632 -29.67 -3.30 -27.94
CA ASN A 632 -30.00 -1.97 -28.49
C ASN A 632 -31.33 -1.38 -28.03
N LYS A 633 -31.80 -1.76 -26.85
CA LYS A 633 -33.00 -1.20 -26.24
C LYS A 633 -32.72 -0.88 -24.80
N ASP A 634 -33.43 0.12 -24.27
CA ASP A 634 -33.45 0.36 -22.85
C ASP A 634 -33.84 -0.92 -22.13
N GLY A 635 -32.99 -1.34 -21.18
CA GLY A 635 -33.22 -2.56 -20.44
C GLY A 635 -34.35 -2.41 -19.40
N ILE A 636 -34.73 -3.51 -18.80
CA ILE A 636 -35.62 -3.54 -17.65
C ILE A 636 -34.81 -3.77 -16.38
N ARG A 637 -34.84 -2.84 -15.45
CA ARG A 637 -34.25 -3.03 -14.13
C ARG A 637 -35.27 -3.66 -13.19
N VAL A 638 -34.98 -4.85 -12.68
CA VAL A 638 -35.74 -5.44 -11.56
C VAL A 638 -35.04 -4.99 -10.28
N ALA A 639 -35.72 -4.21 -9.46
CA ALA A 639 -35.19 -3.69 -8.19
C ALA A 639 -35.83 -4.42 -7.01
N GLY A 640 -35.00 -5.00 -6.15
CA GLY A 640 -35.44 -5.64 -4.91
C GLY A 640 -35.93 -4.62 -3.86
N THR A 641 -36.74 -5.10 -2.98
CA THR A 641 -37.27 -4.32 -1.84
C THR A 641 -36.83 -4.89 -0.50
N THR A 642 -36.68 -6.19 -0.39
CA THR A 642 -36.38 -6.94 0.84
C THR A 642 -34.98 -7.53 0.89
N ASN A 643 -34.43 -7.93 -0.25
CA ASN A 643 -33.03 -8.37 -0.30
C ASN A 643 -32.10 -7.15 -0.26
N VAL A 644 -31.53 -6.91 0.93
CA VAL A 644 -30.50 -5.90 1.13
C VAL A 644 -29.19 -6.63 1.45
N PHE A 645 -28.17 -6.35 0.68
CA PHE A 645 -26.84 -6.96 0.82
C PHE A 645 -25.81 -5.96 1.32
N ILE A 646 -24.88 -6.44 2.15
CA ILE A 646 -23.70 -5.69 2.57
C ILE A 646 -22.50 -6.31 1.83
N PRO A 647 -21.80 -5.57 0.96
CA PRO A 647 -20.55 -6.04 0.38
C PRO A 647 -19.47 -6.11 1.47
N ILE A 648 -18.68 -7.19 1.47
CA ILE A 648 -17.62 -7.44 2.44
C ILE A 648 -16.35 -7.90 1.76
N ARG A 649 -15.20 -7.68 2.39
CA ARG A 649 -13.94 -8.33 2.06
C ARG A 649 -13.92 -9.69 2.77
N TYR A 650 -14.21 -10.78 2.06
CA TYR A 650 -14.37 -12.11 2.65
C TYR A 650 -13.05 -12.90 2.71
N ASN A 651 -12.37 -13.00 1.60
CA ASN A 651 -11.02 -13.52 1.46
C ASN A 651 -10.20 -12.52 0.62
N HIS A 652 -9.43 -12.93 -0.41
CA HIS A 652 -8.89 -11.96 -1.37
C HIS A 652 -10.01 -11.29 -2.19
N ARG A 653 -11.16 -11.95 -2.31
CA ARG A 653 -12.33 -11.48 -3.06
C ARG A 653 -13.31 -10.71 -2.21
N LEU A 654 -14.06 -9.87 -2.86
CA LEU A 654 -15.31 -9.35 -2.32
C LEU A 654 -16.38 -10.46 -2.28
N ALA A 655 -17.38 -10.28 -1.45
CA ALA A 655 -18.56 -11.13 -1.35
C ALA A 655 -19.70 -10.33 -0.75
N TYR A 656 -20.88 -10.94 -0.67
CA TYR A 656 -22.07 -10.31 -0.10
C TYR A 656 -22.62 -11.14 1.05
N VAL A 657 -23.17 -10.44 2.06
CA VAL A 657 -24.00 -11.03 3.12
C VAL A 657 -25.30 -10.29 3.21
N LYS A 658 -26.41 -10.96 3.54
CA LYS A 658 -27.68 -10.26 3.74
C LYS A 658 -27.63 -9.43 5.02
N ALA A 659 -28.07 -8.17 4.94
CA ALA A 659 -28.12 -7.26 6.09
C ALA A 659 -29.04 -7.80 7.20
N SER A 660 -30.04 -8.63 6.84
CA SER A 660 -30.91 -9.35 7.79
C SER A 660 -30.15 -10.34 8.70
N ASP A 661 -29.00 -10.85 8.28
CA ASP A 661 -28.33 -11.98 8.91
C ASP A 661 -27.11 -11.57 9.76
N VAL A 662 -26.67 -10.31 9.61
CA VAL A 662 -25.49 -9.77 10.29
C VAL A 662 -25.81 -8.59 11.18
N LYS A 663 -24.90 -8.27 12.10
CA LYS A 663 -24.87 -7.03 12.86
C LYS A 663 -23.53 -6.31 12.66
N GLU A 664 -23.54 -4.99 12.78
CA GLU A 664 -22.33 -4.18 12.74
C GLU A 664 -21.70 -4.08 14.13
N VAL A 665 -20.38 -4.13 14.17
CA VAL A 665 -19.54 -4.01 15.38
C VAL A 665 -18.38 -3.08 15.07
N ALA A 666 -18.15 -2.09 15.93
CA ALA A 666 -17.00 -1.21 15.80
C ALA A 666 -15.70 -1.98 16.00
N THR A 667 -14.74 -1.78 15.11
CA THR A 667 -13.37 -2.30 15.28
C THR A 667 -12.64 -1.55 16.38
N LYS A 668 -11.54 -2.11 16.89
CA LYS A 668 -10.77 -1.46 17.95
C LYS A 668 -9.89 -0.33 17.38
N PRO A 669 -9.63 0.71 18.19
CA PRO A 669 -8.69 1.77 17.81
C PRO A 669 -7.27 1.22 17.65
N ALA A 670 -6.39 2.01 17.03
CA ALA A 670 -4.96 1.77 17.08
C ALA A 670 -4.51 1.62 18.54
N VAL A 671 -3.57 0.73 18.79
CA VAL A 671 -2.84 0.76 20.06
C VAL A 671 -2.04 2.04 20.04
N THR A 672 -2.45 2.99 20.87
CA THR A 672 -1.72 4.25 20.96
C THR A 672 -0.35 3.97 21.56
N ALA A 673 0.67 4.58 21.02
CA ALA A 673 2.04 4.45 21.50
C ALA A 673 2.26 5.00 22.93
N THR A 674 1.23 5.55 23.53
CA THR A 674 1.17 5.91 24.95
C THR A 674 1.11 4.68 25.84
N ASP A 675 0.70 3.53 25.30
CA ASP A 675 0.62 2.28 26.05
C ASP A 675 1.95 1.51 25.97
N ARG A 676 3.00 2.13 26.51
CA ARG A 676 4.21 1.40 26.81
C ARG A 676 3.85 0.22 27.73
N ASN A 677 4.18 -1.00 27.31
CA ASN A 677 3.95 -2.21 28.08
C ASN A 677 5.21 -3.07 28.21
N ASN A 678 6.36 -2.43 28.30
CA ASN A 678 7.65 -3.08 28.41
C ASN A 678 8.55 -2.42 29.45
N VAL A 679 9.54 -3.17 29.92
CA VAL A 679 10.60 -2.72 30.82
C VAL A 679 11.94 -3.01 30.17
N ILE A 680 12.81 -2.02 30.18
CA ILE A 680 14.20 -2.15 29.77
C ILE A 680 15.07 -2.24 31.02
N ALA A 681 15.91 -3.28 31.12
CA ALA A 681 16.81 -3.48 32.25
C ALA A 681 18.25 -3.69 31.79
N ARG A 682 19.22 -3.04 32.45
CA ARG A 682 20.63 -3.22 32.19
C ARG A 682 21.26 -3.94 33.38
N ASP A 683 21.94 -5.05 33.12
CA ASP A 683 22.70 -5.76 34.17
C ASP A 683 24.04 -5.11 34.45
N LYS A 684 24.76 -5.62 35.46
CA LYS A 684 26.05 -5.12 35.87
C LYS A 684 27.17 -5.29 34.82
N ASP A 685 26.99 -6.23 33.90
CA ASP A 685 27.93 -6.51 32.79
C ASP A 685 27.68 -5.60 31.57
N GLY A 686 26.70 -4.69 31.67
CA GLY A 686 26.32 -3.75 30.61
C GLY A 686 25.49 -4.36 29.51
N VAL A 687 24.90 -5.53 29.71
CA VAL A 687 23.96 -6.11 28.78
C VAL A 687 22.58 -5.53 29.02
N LEU A 688 21.93 -5.09 27.95
CA LEU A 688 20.55 -4.60 27.99
C LEU A 688 19.57 -5.74 27.69
N TRP A 689 18.50 -5.78 28.44
CA TRP A 689 17.43 -6.75 28.39
C TRP A 689 16.08 -6.05 28.23
N GLN A 690 15.18 -6.62 27.46
CA GLN A 690 13.79 -6.15 27.31
C GLN A 690 12.82 -7.20 27.86
N TYR A 691 11.86 -6.74 28.68
CA TYR A 691 10.74 -7.51 29.20
C TYR A 691 9.47 -6.97 28.59
N GLN A 692 8.73 -7.78 27.86
CA GLN A 692 7.42 -7.39 27.31
C GLN A 692 6.30 -7.71 28.30
N GLY A 693 5.28 -6.89 28.34
CA GLY A 693 4.09 -7.11 29.15
C GLY A 693 3.31 -8.34 28.67
N SER A 694 2.89 -9.18 29.59
CA SER A 694 2.12 -10.40 29.33
C SER A 694 0.63 -10.15 29.18
N GLY A 695 0.12 -9.08 29.73
CA GLY A 695 -1.31 -8.83 29.93
C GLY A 695 -1.89 -9.48 31.20
N SER A 696 -1.05 -9.93 32.13
CA SER A 696 -1.46 -10.51 33.40
C SER A 696 -0.86 -9.80 34.61
N GLY A 697 -1.68 -9.26 35.49
CA GLY A 697 -1.21 -8.57 36.69
C GLY A 697 -0.45 -9.45 37.71
N SER A 698 -0.63 -10.76 37.68
CA SER A 698 0.08 -11.71 38.55
C SER A 698 1.41 -12.19 37.99
N ALA A 699 1.56 -12.17 36.66
CA ALA A 699 2.78 -12.53 35.94
C ALA A 699 3.01 -11.55 34.78
N PRO A 700 3.31 -10.26 35.04
CA PRO A 700 3.20 -9.19 34.08
C PRO A 700 4.24 -9.22 32.94
N PHE A 701 5.20 -10.15 32.96
CA PHE A 701 6.24 -10.23 31.97
C PHE A 701 6.23 -11.56 31.23
N LEU A 702 6.44 -11.48 29.91
CA LEU A 702 6.82 -12.59 29.03
C LEU A 702 8.31 -12.91 29.17
N THR A 703 8.78 -13.89 28.41
CA THR A 703 10.21 -14.20 28.33
C THR A 703 11.03 -12.97 27.96
N LYS A 704 12.12 -12.72 28.69
CA LYS A 704 13.03 -11.60 28.42
C LYS A 704 13.83 -11.82 27.14
N TYR A 705 14.05 -10.74 26.43
CA TYR A 705 14.90 -10.71 25.24
C TYR A 705 16.22 -10.01 25.53
N ARG A 706 17.33 -10.60 25.01
CA ARG A 706 18.65 -10.00 25.13
C ARG A 706 18.84 -8.98 24.01
N VAL A 707 18.87 -7.68 24.34
CA VAL A 707 19.12 -6.61 23.37
C VAL A 707 20.58 -6.59 22.92
N GLY A 708 21.52 -6.73 23.84
CA GLY A 708 22.95 -6.82 23.55
C GLY A 708 23.83 -6.18 24.61
N PRO A 709 25.16 -6.32 24.50
CA PRO A 709 26.15 -5.75 25.41
C PRO A 709 26.53 -4.32 25.00
N GLY A 710 27.36 -3.67 25.83
CA GLY A 710 27.97 -2.37 25.53
C GLY A 710 27.16 -1.15 26.03
N TRP A 711 26.05 -1.35 26.76
CA TRP A 711 25.21 -0.26 27.27
C TRP A 711 25.72 0.43 28.54
N GLN A 712 26.81 -0.06 29.13
CA GLN A 712 27.49 0.61 30.26
C GLN A 712 28.09 1.99 29.89
N VAL A 713 28.24 2.28 28.60
CA VAL A 713 28.73 3.57 28.10
C VAL A 713 27.73 4.71 28.35
N TYR A 714 26.47 4.36 28.60
CA TYR A 714 25.41 5.34 28.85
C TYR A 714 25.14 5.55 30.33
N ASN A 715 25.11 6.82 30.77
CA ASN A 715 24.75 7.22 32.11
C ASN A 715 23.26 7.51 32.29
N ALA A 716 22.51 7.66 31.19
CA ALA A 716 21.04 7.69 31.17
C ALA A 716 20.52 6.91 29.98
N ILE A 717 19.49 6.10 30.20
CA ILE A 717 18.73 5.39 29.18
C ILE A 717 17.28 5.72 29.47
N THR A 718 16.58 6.27 28.47
CA THR A 718 15.22 6.77 28.60
C THR A 718 14.38 6.18 27.48
N PRO A 719 13.51 5.22 27.79
CA PRO A 719 12.51 4.77 26.84
C PRO A 719 11.56 5.90 26.51
N MET A 720 11.28 6.01 25.21
CA MET A 720 10.28 6.90 24.66
C MET A 720 9.14 6.03 24.16
N THR A 721 7.95 6.55 24.09
CA THR A 721 6.93 5.97 23.23
C THR A 721 7.41 6.09 21.78
N THR A 722 6.63 6.14 20.75
CA THR A 722 7.18 6.32 19.40
C THR A 722 7.52 7.78 19.12
N LEU A 723 8.77 8.11 18.83
CA LEU A 723 9.16 9.45 18.37
C LEU A 723 8.73 9.74 16.92
N ARG A 724 8.35 8.70 16.17
CA ARG A 724 8.04 8.74 14.73
C ARG A 724 6.55 8.60 14.41
N ALA A 725 5.71 8.45 15.41
CA ALA A 725 4.28 8.14 15.26
C ALA A 725 3.98 6.82 14.49
N ASP A 726 4.94 5.86 14.49
CA ASP A 726 4.80 4.55 13.85
C ASP A 726 4.36 3.44 14.81
N GLY A 727 3.99 3.78 16.03
CA GLY A 727 3.58 2.84 17.07
C GLY A 727 4.69 1.97 17.66
N VAL A 728 5.94 2.16 17.26
CA VAL A 728 7.10 1.40 17.76
C VAL A 728 7.87 2.23 18.78
N GLY A 729 8.04 1.69 19.99
CA GLY A 729 8.76 2.37 21.07
C GLY A 729 10.22 2.64 20.71
N ASP A 730 10.64 3.89 20.84
CA ASP A 730 11.99 4.34 20.62
C ASP A 730 12.75 4.48 21.97
N LEU A 731 14.04 4.77 21.89
CA LEU A 731 14.87 4.98 23.08
C LEU A 731 15.87 6.11 22.83
N VAL A 732 16.08 6.98 23.84
CA VAL A 732 17.20 7.89 23.85
C VAL A 732 18.17 7.48 24.96
N ALA A 733 19.47 7.62 24.70
CA ALA A 733 20.52 7.27 25.64
C ALA A 733 21.60 8.35 25.67
N ARG A 734 21.97 8.81 26.85
CA ARG A 734 23.04 9.79 27.03
C ARG A 734 24.32 9.08 27.44
N ASP A 735 25.41 9.36 26.75
CA ASP A 735 26.71 8.85 27.10
C ASP A 735 27.40 9.71 28.19
N LYS A 736 28.55 9.27 28.67
CA LYS A 736 29.34 9.97 29.70
C LYS A 736 29.80 11.37 29.27
N ASP A 737 29.99 11.59 27.97
CA ASP A 737 30.45 12.85 27.41
C ASP A 737 29.30 13.84 27.18
N GLY A 738 28.07 13.46 27.56
CA GLY A 738 26.86 14.28 27.44
C GLY A 738 26.30 14.36 26.03
N VAL A 739 26.64 13.42 25.18
CA VAL A 739 26.00 13.28 23.87
C VAL A 739 24.74 12.43 24.04
N LEU A 740 23.63 12.93 23.54
CA LEU A 740 22.37 12.18 23.43
C LEU A 740 22.34 11.43 22.09
N TRP A 741 21.98 10.17 22.18
CA TRP A 741 21.84 9.26 21.07
C TRP A 741 20.42 8.78 20.96
N TYR A 742 19.89 8.70 19.74
CA TYR A 742 18.55 8.21 19.43
C TYR A 742 18.62 6.82 18.81
N TYR A 743 17.86 5.89 19.35
CA TYR A 743 17.71 4.54 18.88
C TYR A 743 16.27 4.33 18.36
N LYS A 744 16.12 4.18 17.06
CA LYS A 744 14.82 3.86 16.45
C LYS A 744 14.42 2.42 16.81
N GLY A 745 13.23 2.23 17.31
CA GLY A 745 12.67 0.91 17.53
C GLY A 745 12.43 0.18 16.19
N THR A 746 12.52 -1.15 16.23
CA THR A 746 12.26 -2.01 15.06
C THR A 746 10.92 -2.74 15.15
N GLY A 747 10.31 -2.77 16.34
CA GLY A 747 9.17 -3.64 16.63
C GLY A 747 9.54 -5.13 16.81
N ASN A 748 10.76 -5.52 16.45
CA ASN A 748 11.25 -6.88 16.62
C ASN A 748 11.94 -7.03 17.98
N PRO A 749 11.40 -7.83 18.90
CA PRO A 749 11.98 -7.98 20.25
C PRO A 749 13.38 -8.63 20.26
N SER A 750 13.74 -9.38 19.22
CA SER A 750 15.08 -9.98 19.11
C SER A 750 16.14 -8.98 18.65
N VAL A 751 15.76 -7.92 17.96
CA VAL A 751 16.63 -6.81 17.51
C VAL A 751 15.84 -5.51 17.71
N PRO A 752 15.59 -5.09 18.95
CA PRO A 752 14.57 -4.05 19.23
C PRO A 752 14.96 -2.65 18.77
N PHE A 753 16.23 -2.39 18.46
CA PHE A 753 16.72 -1.08 18.08
C PHE A 753 17.61 -1.12 16.85
N LYS A 754 17.46 -0.12 15.96
CA LYS A 754 18.38 0.14 14.83
C LYS A 754 19.67 0.80 15.32
N THR A 755 20.63 0.97 14.41
CA THR A 755 21.86 1.73 14.67
C THR A 755 21.52 3.12 15.20
N ARG A 756 22.25 3.56 16.24
CA ARG A 756 22.04 4.84 16.92
C ARG A 756 22.31 6.04 16.03
N LEU A 757 21.53 7.08 16.21
CA LEU A 757 21.71 8.38 15.57
C LEU A 757 22.13 9.42 16.61
N LYS A 758 23.04 10.32 16.25
CA LYS A 758 23.50 11.39 17.14
C LYS A 758 22.47 12.52 17.16
N VAL A 759 21.86 12.80 18.35
CA VAL A 759 20.95 13.94 18.56
C VAL A 759 21.75 15.23 18.78
N GLY A 760 22.76 15.20 19.67
CA GLY A 760 23.59 16.36 19.99
C GLY A 760 24.29 16.26 21.33
N GLY A 761 25.18 17.21 21.62
CA GLY A 761 25.91 17.31 22.91
C GLY A 761 25.23 18.21 23.91
N GLY A 762 25.86 18.35 25.11
CA GLY A 762 25.42 19.25 26.17
C GLY A 762 24.35 18.69 27.14
N TRP A 763 23.99 17.43 27.01
CA TRP A 763 22.91 16.82 27.83
C TRP A 763 23.35 16.47 29.26
N ASN A 764 24.63 16.62 29.62
CA ASN A 764 25.09 16.52 31.01
C ASN A 764 24.59 17.69 31.90
N ALA A 765 24.00 18.74 31.30
CA ALA A 765 23.29 19.79 32.03
C ALA A 765 22.06 19.27 32.78
N TYR A 766 21.57 18.06 32.47
CA TYR A 766 20.36 17.47 33.03
C TYR A 766 20.67 16.32 33.98
N SER A 767 20.03 16.36 35.16
CA SER A 767 20.11 15.31 36.18
C SER A 767 19.14 14.15 35.91
N LYS A 768 18.04 14.38 35.17
CA LYS A 768 17.03 13.37 34.84
C LYS A 768 16.48 13.63 33.43
N LEU A 769 16.23 12.56 32.67
CA LEU A 769 15.52 12.58 31.40
C LEU A 769 14.32 11.64 31.51
N LEU A 770 13.15 12.04 30.98
CA LEU A 770 11.89 11.30 31.05
C LEU A 770 11.17 11.35 29.72
N GLY A 771 10.83 10.20 29.17
CA GLY A 771 9.90 10.07 28.05
C GLY A 771 8.47 10.07 28.57
N VAL A 772 7.79 11.19 28.47
CA VAL A 772 6.52 11.42 29.16
C VAL A 772 5.27 11.19 28.32
N GLY A 773 5.41 10.86 27.04
CA GLY A 773 4.28 10.84 26.12
C GLY A 773 3.99 12.21 25.51
N ASP A 774 2.87 12.34 24.83
CA ASP A 774 2.44 13.59 24.17
C ASP A 774 1.93 14.60 25.21
N MET A 775 2.79 15.52 25.62
CA MET A 775 2.50 16.51 26.65
C MET A 775 1.66 17.69 26.17
N ASN A 776 1.67 17.96 24.88
CA ASN A 776 1.09 19.15 24.28
C ASN A 776 -0.08 18.85 23.34
N ALA A 777 -0.49 17.58 23.23
CA ALA A 777 -1.57 17.07 22.36
C ALA A 777 -1.36 17.33 20.86
N ASP A 778 -0.07 17.31 20.40
CA ASP A 778 0.26 17.44 18.97
C ASP A 778 0.42 16.08 18.26
N GLY A 779 0.12 14.97 18.94
CA GLY A 779 0.20 13.60 18.45
C GLY A 779 1.59 12.98 18.53
N ARG A 780 2.57 13.64 19.16
CA ARG A 780 3.96 13.20 19.26
C ARG A 780 4.46 13.20 20.70
N PRO A 781 5.15 12.12 21.14
CA PRO A 781 5.66 12.06 22.50
C PRO A 781 6.85 13.00 22.72
N ASP A 782 6.82 13.72 23.82
CA ASP A 782 7.79 14.72 24.21
C ASP A 782 8.82 14.19 25.22
N LEU A 783 9.90 14.92 25.45
CA LEU A 783 10.91 14.66 26.46
C LEU A 783 10.91 15.74 27.55
N ILE A 784 10.83 15.33 28.82
CA ILE A 784 11.08 16.21 29.96
C ILE A 784 12.51 15.99 30.45
N ALA A 785 13.20 17.08 30.75
CA ALA A 785 14.53 17.08 31.31
C ALA A 785 14.58 17.98 32.58
N ARG A 786 15.10 17.44 33.71
CA ARG A 786 15.38 18.22 34.90
C ARG A 786 16.84 18.62 34.90
N ASP A 787 17.13 19.92 34.97
CA ASP A 787 18.50 20.38 35.08
C ASP A 787 19.05 20.25 36.53
N THR A 788 20.33 20.52 36.71
CA THR A 788 21.01 20.40 38.01
C THR A 788 20.53 21.41 39.03
N THR A 789 19.88 22.51 38.61
CA THR A 789 19.29 23.54 39.48
C THR A 789 17.86 23.21 39.92
N GLY A 790 17.27 22.14 39.35
CA GLY A 790 15.89 21.70 39.64
C GLY A 790 14.84 22.37 38.78
N VAL A 791 15.20 22.89 37.64
CA VAL A 791 14.24 23.38 36.65
C VAL A 791 13.88 22.24 35.70
N LEU A 792 12.57 22.06 35.48
CA LEU A 792 12.08 21.19 34.39
C LEU A 792 11.99 21.95 33.07
N TRP A 793 12.42 21.26 32.02
CA TRP A 793 12.40 21.71 30.64
C TRP A 793 11.68 20.69 29.78
N MET A 794 10.79 21.16 28.92
CA MET A 794 10.12 20.32 27.92
C MET A 794 10.77 20.50 26.56
N TYR A 795 11.03 19.41 25.90
CA TYR A 795 11.49 19.33 24.51
C TYR A 795 10.37 18.73 23.66
N LYS A 796 9.75 19.57 22.83
CA LYS A 796 8.72 19.11 21.90
C LYS A 796 9.34 18.24 20.81
N ASN A 797 8.66 17.16 20.49
CA ASN A 797 9.05 16.30 19.38
C ASN A 797 8.57 16.87 18.05
N THR A 798 9.47 17.13 17.13
CA THR A 798 9.20 17.66 15.77
C THR A 798 9.06 16.57 14.73
N GLY A 799 9.37 15.32 15.06
CA GLY A 799 9.49 14.22 14.09
C GLY A 799 10.72 14.25 13.20
N ALA A 800 11.59 15.28 13.35
CA ALA A 800 12.80 15.39 12.55
C ALA A 800 13.84 14.31 12.89
N SER A 801 14.70 13.98 11.95
CA SER A 801 15.82 13.03 12.11
C SER A 801 17.11 13.70 11.65
N PRO A 802 18.23 13.53 12.34
CA PRO A 802 18.46 12.67 13.52
C PRO A 802 18.07 13.29 14.88
N ASN A 803 17.77 14.59 14.93
CA ASN A 803 17.35 15.27 16.16
C ASN A 803 15.84 15.54 16.15
N PRO A 804 15.06 14.77 16.92
CA PRO A 804 13.61 14.94 16.94
C PRO A 804 13.15 16.09 17.87
N PHE A 805 14.03 16.77 18.62
CA PHE A 805 13.68 17.70 19.65
C PHE A 805 13.83 19.16 19.23
N ALA A 806 12.78 19.95 19.42
CA ALA A 806 12.78 21.40 19.25
C ALA A 806 13.56 22.09 20.38
N THR A 807 13.70 23.41 20.29
CA THR A 807 14.23 24.24 21.39
C THR A 807 13.39 24.01 22.65
N ARG A 808 14.09 23.83 23.79
CA ARG A 808 13.45 23.58 25.08
C ARG A 808 12.57 24.72 25.56
N VAL A 809 11.48 24.37 26.21
CA VAL A 809 10.55 25.29 26.88
C VAL A 809 10.64 25.08 28.40
N ARG A 810 10.68 26.16 29.18
CA ARG A 810 10.75 26.11 30.65
C ARG A 810 9.38 25.74 31.22
N VAL A 811 9.29 24.60 31.92
CA VAL A 811 8.08 24.15 32.61
C VAL A 811 7.98 24.81 34.00
N GLY A 812 9.02 24.72 34.83
CA GLY A 812 9.01 25.30 36.17
C GLY A 812 10.22 24.89 37.02
N GLY A 813 10.44 25.56 38.13
CA GLY A 813 11.52 25.27 39.08
C GLY A 813 11.06 24.55 40.34
N GLY A 814 12.01 24.23 41.23
CA GLY A 814 11.74 23.61 42.55
C GLY A 814 11.69 22.08 42.53
N TRP A 815 12.01 21.43 41.40
CA TRP A 815 11.90 19.97 41.27
C TRP A 815 13.01 19.17 41.94
N ASN A 816 14.04 19.83 42.53
CA ASN A 816 15.05 19.17 43.38
C ASN A 816 14.47 18.72 44.76
N THR A 817 13.24 19.12 45.08
CA THR A 817 12.47 18.59 46.23
C THR A 817 12.20 17.06 46.05
N TYR A 818 12.24 16.56 44.82
CA TYR A 818 11.96 15.18 44.51
C TYR A 818 13.24 14.40 44.20
N ASN A 819 13.42 13.25 44.88
CA ASN A 819 14.50 12.34 44.60
C ASN A 819 14.19 11.37 43.41
N GLU A 820 12.91 11.24 43.03
CA GLU A 820 12.51 10.45 41.87
C GLU A 820 11.40 11.15 41.11
N LEU A 821 11.47 11.07 39.76
CA LEU A 821 10.43 11.51 38.83
C LEU A 821 10.13 10.34 37.92
N ILE A 822 8.87 10.01 37.70
CA ILE A 822 8.40 8.82 37.00
C ILE A 822 7.36 9.23 35.98
N ALA A 823 7.64 8.97 34.72
CA ALA A 823 6.67 9.10 33.63
C ALA A 823 5.78 7.84 33.66
N THR A 824 4.52 8.01 33.88
CA THR A 824 3.57 6.92 34.10
C THR A 824 2.52 6.76 32.98
N GLY A 825 2.39 7.73 32.09
CA GLY A 825 1.28 7.78 31.13
C GLY A 825 0.06 8.49 31.71
N ASP A 826 -1.08 8.32 31.06
CA ASP A 826 -2.37 8.92 31.44
C ASP A 826 -3.03 8.12 32.58
N LEU A 827 -2.79 8.58 33.82
CA LEU A 827 -3.23 7.88 35.03
C LEU A 827 -4.72 7.98 35.31
N ASP A 828 -5.37 9.07 34.89
CA ASP A 828 -6.78 9.34 35.16
C ASP A 828 -7.69 9.29 33.92
N LYS A 829 -7.15 8.88 32.79
CA LYS A 829 -7.85 8.72 31.51
C LYS A 829 -8.47 10.01 30.94
N ASP A 830 -7.80 11.14 31.16
CA ASP A 830 -8.20 12.41 30.54
C ASP A 830 -7.55 12.66 29.16
N GLY A 831 -6.79 11.69 28.65
CA GLY A 831 -6.11 11.74 27.36
C GLY A 831 -4.74 12.41 27.42
N LYS A 832 -4.22 12.76 28.60
CA LYS A 832 -2.93 13.44 28.76
C LYS A 832 -2.02 12.69 29.73
N PRO A 833 -0.73 12.53 29.40
CA PRO A 833 0.20 11.82 30.26
C PRO A 833 0.54 12.61 31.54
N ASP A 834 0.44 11.95 32.68
CA ASP A 834 0.70 12.49 34.01
C ASP A 834 2.12 12.22 34.50
N LEU A 835 2.51 12.83 35.62
CA LEU A 835 3.80 12.64 36.28
C LEU A 835 3.64 12.24 37.76
N ILE A 836 4.36 11.22 38.14
CA ILE A 836 4.52 10.87 39.58
C ILE A 836 5.89 11.35 40.08
N ALA A 837 5.92 11.91 41.29
CA ALA A 837 7.15 12.37 41.92
C ALA A 837 7.24 11.86 43.35
N ARG A 838 8.41 11.35 43.78
CA ARG A 838 8.67 10.97 45.14
C ARG A 838 9.59 12.00 45.82
N ASP A 839 9.18 12.52 46.94
CA ASP A 839 9.98 13.45 47.72
C ASP A 839 11.02 12.72 48.64
N THR A 840 11.87 13.50 49.32
CA THR A 840 12.92 12.97 50.16
C THR A 840 12.41 12.31 51.41
N THR A 841 11.15 12.50 51.79
CA THR A 841 10.49 11.84 52.93
C THR A 841 9.89 10.50 52.57
N GLY A 842 9.92 10.12 51.27
CA GLY A 842 9.27 8.94 50.73
C GLY A 842 7.76 9.10 50.50
N ALA A 843 7.26 10.33 50.43
CA ALA A 843 5.89 10.56 50.01
C ALA A 843 5.83 10.66 48.49
N LEU A 844 4.78 10.04 47.90
CA LEU A 844 4.50 10.04 46.49
C LEU A 844 3.42 11.06 46.15
N TRP A 845 3.65 11.82 45.08
CA TRP A 845 2.83 12.92 44.60
C TRP A 845 2.46 12.74 43.13
N MET A 846 1.22 12.99 42.79
CA MET A 846 0.73 13.00 41.43
C MET A 846 0.60 14.43 40.91
N TYR A 847 1.04 14.65 39.69
CA TYR A 847 0.88 15.87 38.93
C TYR A 847 0.06 15.57 37.66
N LYS A 848 -1.17 16.03 37.63
CA LYS A 848 -2.02 15.93 36.45
C LYS A 848 -1.54 16.87 35.36
N ASN A 849 -1.54 16.39 34.14
CA ASN A 849 -1.32 17.20 32.96
C ASN A 849 -2.61 17.89 32.52
N THR A 850 -2.60 19.22 32.51
CA THR A 850 -3.73 20.06 32.10
C THR A 850 -3.70 20.45 30.62
N GLY A 851 -2.61 20.13 29.93
CA GLY A 851 -2.35 20.60 28.55
C GLY A 851 -1.98 22.09 28.47
N ALA A 852 -1.84 22.79 29.59
CA ALA A 852 -1.45 24.20 29.60
C ALA A 852 0.01 24.39 29.18
N SER A 853 0.33 25.51 28.52
CA SER A 853 1.69 25.88 28.13
C SER A 853 2.05 27.24 28.79
N PRO A 854 3.27 27.40 29.29
CA PRO A 854 4.42 26.49 29.27
C PRO A 854 4.47 25.43 30.36
N ASN A 855 3.67 25.55 31.41
CA ASN A 855 3.61 24.59 32.51
C ASN A 855 2.35 23.74 32.40
N PRO A 856 2.48 22.47 32.01
CA PRO A 856 1.34 21.58 31.82
C PRO A 856 0.80 20.99 33.13
N TYR A 857 1.51 21.11 34.25
CA TYR A 857 1.17 20.43 35.49
C TYR A 857 0.28 21.24 36.43
N ALA A 858 -0.81 20.63 36.87
CA ALA A 858 -1.67 21.14 37.93
C ALA A 858 -0.97 21.10 39.30
N THR A 859 -1.61 21.66 40.30
CA THR A 859 -1.18 21.53 41.71
C THR A 859 -1.11 20.05 42.10
N ARG A 860 0.02 19.62 42.70
CA ARG A 860 0.25 18.24 43.09
C ARG A 860 -0.80 17.72 44.08
N ALA A 861 -1.14 16.47 43.94
CA ALA A 861 -1.97 15.74 44.88
C ALA A 861 -1.15 14.62 45.56
N LYS A 862 -1.35 14.40 46.86
CA LYS A 862 -0.61 13.38 47.61
C LYS A 862 -1.22 12.00 47.34
N VAL A 863 -0.41 11.09 46.75
CA VAL A 863 -0.78 9.69 46.51
C VAL A 863 -0.68 8.89 47.82
N GLY A 864 0.42 9.05 48.58
CA GLY A 864 0.61 8.37 49.85
C GLY A 864 2.04 8.42 50.36
N GLY A 865 2.28 7.86 51.53
CA GLY A 865 3.61 7.73 52.14
C GLY A 865 4.14 6.31 52.06
N GLY A 866 5.40 6.13 52.59
CA GLY A 866 6.04 4.81 52.72
C GLY A 866 6.77 4.33 51.44
N TRP A 867 6.90 5.12 50.41
CA TRP A 867 7.55 4.75 49.15
C TRP A 867 9.08 4.81 49.18
N GLY A 868 9.64 5.25 50.32
CA GLY A 868 11.10 5.27 50.55
C GLY A 868 11.76 3.87 50.57
N VAL A 869 10.97 2.78 50.70
CA VAL A 869 11.44 1.42 50.69
C VAL A 869 11.90 0.93 49.30
N TYR A 870 11.55 1.69 48.26
CA TYR A 870 11.89 1.32 46.86
C TYR A 870 13.12 2.10 46.39
N ASN A 871 14.07 1.34 45.79
CA ASN A 871 15.26 1.92 45.18
C ASN A 871 15.10 2.16 43.66
N VAL A 872 14.05 1.60 43.02
CA VAL A 872 13.66 1.84 41.63
C VAL A 872 12.14 1.90 41.55
N MET A 873 11.61 2.84 40.80
CA MET A 873 10.21 2.91 40.40
C MET A 873 10.13 3.26 38.92
N VAL A 874 9.26 2.59 38.18
CA VAL A 874 9.11 2.70 36.72
C VAL A 874 7.64 2.70 36.36
N GLY A 875 7.24 3.59 35.46
CA GLY A 875 5.97 3.55 34.74
C GLY A 875 6.11 2.76 33.44
N PRO A 876 5.82 1.47 33.42
CA PRO A 876 6.04 0.62 32.24
C PRO A 876 4.93 0.74 31.20
N GLY A 877 3.86 1.48 31.47
CA GLY A 877 2.62 1.49 30.75
C GLY A 877 1.62 0.44 31.25
N ASP A 878 0.70 0.02 30.43
CA ASP A 878 -0.36 -0.94 30.76
C ASP A 878 0.16 -2.39 30.67
N LEU A 879 0.65 -2.92 31.79
CA LEU A 879 1.23 -4.27 31.84
C LEU A 879 0.19 -5.39 31.89
N ASP A 880 -0.98 -5.14 32.47
CA ASP A 880 -2.04 -6.14 32.59
C ASP A 880 -3.12 -6.03 31.53
N LYS A 881 -2.96 -5.09 30.59
CA LYS A 881 -3.83 -4.84 29.42
C LYS A 881 -5.28 -4.50 29.79
N ASP A 882 -5.46 -3.80 30.91
CA ASP A 882 -6.79 -3.29 31.30
C ASP A 882 -7.08 -1.88 30.76
N GLY A 883 -6.17 -1.34 29.97
CA GLY A 883 -6.23 -0.01 29.35
C GLY A 883 -5.80 1.11 30.29
N ARG A 884 -5.01 0.83 31.34
CA ARG A 884 -4.51 1.81 32.31
C ARG A 884 -3.02 1.64 32.55
N PRO A 885 -2.24 2.72 32.56
CA PRO A 885 -0.82 2.60 32.83
C PRO A 885 -0.55 2.27 34.30
N ASP A 886 0.30 1.28 34.53
CA ASP A 886 0.64 0.74 35.84
C ASP A 886 1.97 1.30 36.40
N LEU A 887 2.33 0.89 37.63
CA LEU A 887 3.62 1.17 38.24
C LEU A 887 4.28 -0.13 38.72
N ILE A 888 5.58 -0.26 38.47
CA ILE A 888 6.42 -1.27 39.12
C ILE A 888 7.45 -0.61 40.05
N ALA A 889 7.77 -1.30 41.12
CA ALA A 889 8.75 -0.79 42.09
C ALA A 889 9.64 -1.94 42.60
N ARG A 890 10.95 -1.72 42.63
CA ARG A 890 11.91 -2.66 43.20
C ARG A 890 12.33 -2.22 44.59
N ASP A 891 12.22 -3.11 45.56
CA ASP A 891 12.69 -2.83 46.89
C ASP A 891 14.21 -3.06 47.07
N THR A 892 14.73 -2.77 48.24
CA THR A 892 16.17 -2.92 48.56
C THR A 892 16.64 -4.38 48.60
N THR A 893 15.75 -5.34 48.69
CA THR A 893 16.08 -6.81 48.63
C THR A 893 16.16 -7.31 47.21
N GLY A 894 15.78 -6.51 46.22
CA GLY A 894 15.72 -6.89 44.83
C GLY A 894 14.43 -7.61 44.45
N ALA A 895 13.38 -7.55 45.26
CA ALA A 895 12.05 -8.00 44.92
C ALA A 895 11.34 -6.91 44.13
N LEU A 896 10.60 -7.33 43.08
CA LEU A 896 9.82 -6.44 42.24
C LEU A 896 8.32 -6.55 42.59
N TRP A 897 7.68 -5.41 42.65
CA TRP A 897 6.28 -5.24 43.04
C TRP A 897 5.51 -4.57 41.95
N PHE A 898 4.31 -5.05 41.66
CA PHE A 898 3.36 -4.51 40.69
C PHE A 898 2.26 -3.73 41.42
N TYR A 899 1.93 -2.55 40.93
CA TYR A 899 0.87 -1.69 41.36
C TYR A 899 -0.08 -1.41 40.21
N LYS A 900 -1.24 -2.04 40.25
CA LYS A 900 -2.30 -1.86 39.26
C LYS A 900 -2.93 -0.49 39.39
N ASN A 901 -3.11 0.22 38.28
CA ASN A 901 -3.87 1.47 38.24
C ASN A 901 -5.38 1.20 38.30
N THR A 902 -6.05 1.79 39.28
CA THR A 902 -7.50 1.69 39.54
C THR A 902 -8.29 2.91 39.06
N ASN A 903 -7.60 3.90 38.45
CA ASN A 903 -8.18 5.22 38.12
C ASN A 903 -8.65 6.01 39.36
N GLY A 904 -8.16 5.65 40.54
CA GLY A 904 -8.49 6.38 41.79
C GLY A 904 -7.76 7.73 41.86
N TYR A 905 -8.39 8.71 42.50
CA TYR A 905 -7.75 10.00 42.71
C TYR A 905 -7.89 10.40 44.22
N PRO A 906 -6.85 10.87 44.85
CA PRO A 906 -5.47 11.15 44.36
C PRO A 906 -4.54 9.93 44.33
N ASN A 907 -4.96 8.77 44.84
CA ASN A 907 -4.19 7.54 44.77
C ASN A 907 -4.71 6.62 43.64
N PRO A 908 -3.99 6.54 42.53
CA PRO A 908 -4.41 5.68 41.42
C PRO A 908 -4.10 4.19 41.62
N TYR A 909 -3.34 3.79 42.65
CA TYR A 909 -2.77 2.47 42.77
C TYR A 909 -3.52 1.56 43.75
N ALA A 910 -3.78 0.32 43.33
CA ALA A 910 -4.25 -0.76 44.17
C ALA A 910 -3.13 -1.27 45.11
N THR A 911 -3.49 -2.14 46.03
CA THR A 911 -2.53 -2.86 46.88
C THR A 911 -1.53 -3.62 45.98
N ARG A 912 -0.24 -3.50 46.33
CA ARG A 912 0.84 -4.13 45.54
C ARG A 912 0.77 -5.65 45.47
N VAL A 913 1.18 -6.20 44.37
CA VAL A 913 1.33 -7.62 44.15
C VAL A 913 2.81 -7.93 43.93
N SER A 914 3.34 -8.98 44.58
CA SER A 914 4.72 -9.44 44.35
C SER A 914 4.81 -10.12 42.98
N ILE A 915 5.75 -9.68 42.15
CA ILE A 915 6.01 -10.25 40.82
C ILE A 915 7.37 -10.93 40.71
N GLY A 916 8.00 -11.20 41.87
CA GLY A 916 9.18 -12.04 41.98
C GLY A 916 10.44 -11.33 42.42
N GLY A 917 11.43 -12.12 42.81
CA GLY A 917 12.75 -11.67 43.24
C GLY A 917 13.80 -11.76 42.13
N GLY A 918 15.06 -11.46 42.50
CA GLY A 918 16.20 -11.57 41.59
C GLY A 918 16.52 -10.36 40.75
N TRP A 919 15.74 -9.28 40.86
CA TRP A 919 15.94 -8.05 40.07
C TRP A 919 17.13 -7.20 40.54
N GLY A 920 17.79 -7.60 41.66
CA GLY A 920 19.04 -7.01 42.13
C GLY A 920 20.24 -7.17 41.18
N VAL A 921 20.14 -8.05 40.19
CA VAL A 921 21.15 -8.22 39.13
C VAL A 921 21.23 -7.03 38.17
N TYR A 922 20.18 -6.20 38.12
CA TYR A 922 20.12 -5.04 37.24
C TYR A 922 20.54 -3.76 37.97
N ASN A 923 21.49 -3.02 37.36
CA ASN A 923 21.92 -1.71 37.83
C ASN A 923 21.07 -0.55 37.28
N LEU A 924 20.24 -0.81 36.28
CA LEU A 924 19.26 0.10 35.71
C LEU A 924 17.99 -0.68 35.38
N ILE A 925 16.83 -0.10 35.70
CA ILE A 925 15.50 -0.56 35.23
C ILE A 925 14.73 0.71 34.85
N VAL A 926 14.21 0.75 33.61
CA VAL A 926 13.50 1.90 33.03
C VAL A 926 12.33 1.46 32.17
#